data_1adb9978864bdd2c21ef8f1f49233238
#
_entry.id   1adb9978864bdd2c21ef8f1f49233238
#
_cell.length_a   1.000
_cell.length_b   1.000
_cell.length_c   1.000
_cell.angle_alpha   90.00
_cell.angle_beta   90.00
_cell.angle_gamma   90.00
#
_symmetry.space_group_name_H-M   'P 1'
#
loop_
_entity.id
_entity.type
_entity.pdbx_description
1 polymer ?
#
loop_
_entity_poly.entity_id
_entity_poly.type
_entity_poly.pdbx_seq_one_letter_code
_entity_poly.pdbx_strand_id
1 'polypeptide(L)'
;HPFAFLATYAARASAGGKVRHRPLARALEESSARGDRQALLHLLVPLQRAAEQTKWLAELIDSGAIYEAMAWTPAEAHRFLRAIPAFEAAGLVVRVPDWWRPRRPPRPEVTVRVGEKKPSALGMDALLDFSVAVALGDEKLTAAEVRQLLASSERLVRLRGQWVELDRERLREVLAHWETVRRGSEAGGLSFLEGMRLLAGAARTHDDAAALAAGEGWSRVEAGAWLARTLEGLRGPAGLAAADPGADLRGSLRPYQKVGVSWLAFASSLRLGVCLADDMGLGKTIQVLGLLLLHKRRGRGGDPPHLLVAPASLLANWQAEIERFAPSLATLVAHPSAMPARELAQLAGADLGSTDLVITTYGTLARVEPLRARQWSLAVLDEAQAIKNPGARQTQAVKALKAHARIALTGTPVENRLGDLWSIYDFLDPGLLGSAREFSAFAKGLADRTDDSYAPLRRLIQPYLLRRLKTDRAIVADLPDKTEVKAFCLLSSAQAALYQKTVDELERAIAGLTQGIERRGLVLAYLMRFKQICNHPAHWLGEGAWDEAGSGKLARLREIVDAVAAKQEKVLVFTQFREATEPLAAFLTGLFGRPGLVLHGSTPVRARGGLVRRFQEDATVPFFVLSVKAGGTGLNLTAASHVVHFDRWWNPAVEDQATDRAYRIGQHKNVLVHKLVCRGTVEERIDRLIEDKQAMVRGVLAGGGEALLTEMSDEALMAMVALDLRRATAEA
;
A
#
# COMPACT_ATOMS: atom_id res chain seq x y z
N HIS A 1 47.42 -25.55 18.03
CA HIS A 1 46.24 -25.42 17.18
C HIS A 1 44.98 -25.49 18.03
N PRO A 2 44.10 -24.51 17.95
CA PRO A 2 42.95 -24.39 18.84
C PRO A 2 41.74 -25.22 18.41
N PHE A 3 41.76 -25.86 17.24
CA PHE A 3 40.67 -26.65 16.68
C PHE A 3 41.13 -28.10 16.44
N ALA A 4 40.22 -29.06 16.68
CA ALA A 4 40.41 -30.45 16.36
C ALA A 4 39.35 -30.92 15.37
N PHE A 5 39.74 -31.60 14.35
CA PHE A 5 38.87 -32.22 13.35
C PHE A 5 38.97 -33.75 13.43
N LEU A 6 37.84 -34.41 13.34
CA LEU A 6 37.77 -35.89 13.27
C LEU A 6 36.62 -36.30 12.37
N ALA A 7 36.91 -37.01 11.30
CA ALA A 7 35.88 -37.68 10.51
C ALA A 7 35.41 -38.95 11.23
N THR A 8 34.08 -39.08 11.40
CA THR A 8 33.48 -40.17 12.12
C THR A 8 32.36 -40.85 11.30
N TYR A 9 32.18 -42.14 11.53
CA TYR A 9 31.06 -42.92 11.03
C TYR A 9 30.05 -43.21 12.13
N ALA A 10 28.77 -43.06 11.82
CA ALA A 10 27.68 -43.32 12.73
C ALA A 10 27.16 -44.77 12.56
N ALA A 11 27.47 -45.67 13.47
CA ALA A 11 26.98 -47.04 13.47
C ALA A 11 25.84 -47.23 14.48
N ARG A 12 24.76 -47.91 14.08
CA ARG A 12 23.73 -48.42 14.98
C ARG A 12 24.00 -49.92 15.27
N ALA A 13 24.12 -50.28 16.53
CA ALA A 13 24.36 -51.68 16.93
C ALA A 13 23.11 -52.56 16.79
N SER A 14 21.88 -51.98 16.71
CA SER A 14 20.60 -52.69 16.50
C SER A 14 19.51 -51.66 16.13
N ALA A 15 18.39 -52.09 15.58
CA ALA A 15 17.22 -51.28 15.26
C ALA A 15 16.60 -50.75 16.59
N GLY A 16 17.01 -49.59 17.06
CA GLY A 16 16.63 -48.98 18.35
C GLY A 16 17.79 -48.68 19.29
N GLY A 17 19.01 -49.15 18.98
CA GLY A 17 20.21 -48.86 19.76
C GLY A 17 20.73 -47.42 19.60
N LYS A 18 21.44 -46.91 20.64
CA LYS A 18 22.11 -45.62 20.59
C LYS A 18 23.14 -45.56 19.46
N VAL A 19 23.13 -44.49 18.66
CA VAL A 19 24.12 -44.26 17.63
C VAL A 19 25.49 -44.06 18.26
N ARG A 20 26.47 -44.88 17.86
CA ARG A 20 27.88 -44.76 18.27
C ARG A 20 28.69 -44.14 17.12
N HIS A 21 29.42 -43.07 17.40
CA HIS A 21 30.37 -42.51 16.47
C HIS A 21 31.74 -43.18 16.62
N ARG A 22 32.29 -43.63 15.49
CA ARG A 22 33.63 -44.25 15.44
C ARG A 22 34.49 -43.48 14.45
N PRO A 23 35.78 -43.37 14.61
CA PRO A 23 36.70 -42.82 13.63
C PRO A 23 36.49 -43.48 12.26
N LEU A 24 36.49 -42.66 11.18
CA LEU A 24 36.26 -43.15 9.84
C LEU A 24 37.30 -44.17 9.39
N ALA A 25 38.58 -43.97 9.75
CA ALA A 25 39.65 -44.94 9.48
C ALA A 25 39.31 -46.33 9.96
N ARG A 26 38.88 -46.45 11.23
CA ARG A 26 38.52 -47.74 11.82
C ARG A 26 37.31 -48.39 11.15
N ALA A 27 36.34 -47.60 10.72
CA ALA A 27 35.19 -48.12 9.98
C ALA A 27 35.57 -48.66 8.60
N LEU A 28 36.53 -48.02 7.93
CA LEU A 28 37.05 -48.48 6.66
C LEU A 28 37.88 -49.77 6.78
N GLU A 29 38.75 -49.85 7.79
CA GLU A 29 39.52 -51.09 8.11
C GLU A 29 38.61 -52.27 8.39
N GLU A 30 37.60 -52.11 9.25
CA GLU A 30 36.64 -53.14 9.61
C GLU A 30 35.83 -53.62 8.37
N SER A 31 35.40 -52.68 7.50
CA SER A 31 34.65 -53.02 6.27
C SER A 31 35.51 -53.68 5.20
N SER A 32 36.75 -53.24 5.08
CA SER A 32 37.75 -53.84 4.19
C SER A 32 38.10 -55.26 4.61
N ALA A 33 38.36 -55.46 5.90
CA ALA A 33 38.67 -56.81 6.45
C ALA A 33 37.52 -57.82 6.29
N ARG A 34 36.27 -57.34 6.22
CA ARG A 34 35.07 -58.17 5.99
C ARG A 34 34.75 -58.35 4.51
N GLY A 35 35.45 -57.67 3.61
CA GLY A 35 35.15 -57.67 2.18
C GLY A 35 33.81 -57.03 1.79
N ASP A 36 33.23 -56.19 2.67
CA ASP A 36 31.93 -55.56 2.47
C ASP A 36 32.07 -54.32 1.57
N ARG A 37 32.00 -54.57 0.28
CA ARG A 37 32.13 -53.57 -0.79
C ARG A 37 31.00 -52.52 -0.74
N GLN A 38 29.80 -52.92 -0.29
CA GLN A 38 28.66 -52.04 -0.24
C GLN A 38 28.77 -51.05 0.94
N ALA A 39 29.24 -51.51 2.08
CA ALA A 39 29.55 -50.64 3.22
C ALA A 39 30.65 -49.63 2.90
N LEU A 40 31.70 -50.04 2.19
CA LEU A 40 32.79 -49.14 1.75
C LEU A 40 32.26 -48.04 0.80
N LEU A 41 31.39 -48.38 -0.16
CA LEU A 41 30.77 -47.39 -1.05
C LEU A 41 29.89 -46.39 -0.28
N HIS A 42 29.09 -46.83 0.69
CA HIS A 42 28.28 -45.96 1.54
C HIS A 42 29.11 -44.98 2.38
N LEU A 43 30.32 -45.34 2.75
CA LEU A 43 31.23 -44.48 3.50
C LEU A 43 31.93 -43.46 2.62
N LEU A 44 32.33 -43.86 1.41
CA LEU A 44 33.20 -43.02 0.53
C LEU A 44 32.45 -42.14 -0.44
N VAL A 45 31.27 -42.57 -0.94
CA VAL A 45 30.51 -41.79 -1.96
C VAL A 45 30.12 -40.38 -1.50
N PRO A 46 29.58 -40.20 -0.26
CA PRO A 46 29.28 -38.84 0.21
C PRO A 46 30.53 -37.95 0.34
N LEU A 47 31.65 -38.57 0.75
CA LEU A 47 32.92 -37.88 0.92
C LEU A 47 33.48 -37.45 -0.44
N GLN A 48 33.40 -38.32 -1.45
CA GLN A 48 33.83 -38.00 -2.83
C GLN A 48 32.99 -36.93 -3.46
N ARG A 49 31.67 -36.97 -3.28
CA ARG A 49 30.78 -35.89 -3.75
C ARG A 49 31.10 -34.52 -3.13
N ALA A 50 31.44 -34.50 -1.85
CA ALA A 50 31.89 -33.30 -1.16
C ALA A 50 33.24 -32.80 -1.69
N ALA A 51 34.16 -33.74 -2.02
CA ALA A 51 35.46 -33.41 -2.56
C ALA A 51 35.39 -32.83 -4.00
N GLU A 52 34.44 -33.27 -4.82
CA GLU A 52 34.21 -32.71 -6.15
C GLU A 52 33.93 -31.21 -6.09
N GLN A 53 33.27 -30.75 -5.03
CA GLN A 53 32.96 -29.32 -4.79
C GLN A 53 34.05 -28.58 -3.99
N THR A 54 35.02 -29.31 -3.42
CA THR A 54 35.93 -28.77 -2.40
C THR A 54 37.35 -29.30 -2.58
N LYS A 55 38.19 -28.62 -3.38
CA LYS A 55 39.55 -29.07 -3.74
C LYS A 55 40.43 -29.47 -2.56
N TRP A 56 40.45 -28.68 -1.48
CA TRP A 56 41.25 -29.01 -0.30
C TRP A 56 40.75 -30.28 0.44
N LEU A 57 39.49 -30.66 0.31
CA LEU A 57 38.99 -31.90 0.84
C LEU A 57 39.49 -33.11 0.02
N ALA A 58 39.57 -32.94 -1.32
CA ALA A 58 40.19 -33.94 -2.21
C ALA A 58 41.65 -34.17 -1.81
N GLU A 59 42.42 -33.12 -1.58
CA GLU A 59 43.81 -33.17 -1.12
C GLU A 59 43.97 -33.97 0.23
N LEU A 60 43.04 -33.77 1.18
CA LEU A 60 43.03 -34.50 2.45
C LEU A 60 42.66 -35.97 2.26
N ILE A 61 41.80 -36.27 1.31
CA ILE A 61 41.45 -37.68 0.98
C ILE A 61 42.63 -38.37 0.29
N ASP A 62 43.23 -37.72 -0.68
CA ASP A 62 44.35 -38.27 -1.46
C ASP A 62 45.59 -38.52 -0.59
N SER A 63 45.86 -37.61 0.37
CA SER A 63 46.94 -37.78 1.34
C SER A 63 46.62 -38.77 2.48
N GLY A 64 45.37 -39.18 2.61
CA GLY A 64 44.92 -40.03 3.74
C GLY A 64 44.73 -39.30 5.06
N ALA A 65 45.04 -38.00 5.12
CA ALA A 65 45.01 -37.20 6.35
C ALA A 65 43.61 -37.06 6.94
N ILE A 66 42.54 -37.18 6.13
CA ILE A 66 41.15 -37.08 6.58
C ILE A 66 40.75 -38.24 7.53
N TYR A 67 41.45 -39.34 7.46
CA TYR A 67 41.15 -40.50 8.28
C TYR A 67 41.71 -40.41 9.70
N GLU A 68 42.57 -39.46 9.96
CA GLU A 68 43.19 -39.21 11.27
C GLU A 68 42.60 -38.01 11.97
N ALA A 69 42.83 -37.92 13.29
CA ALA A 69 42.50 -36.68 14.02
C ALA A 69 43.51 -35.60 13.70
N MET A 70 43.01 -34.46 13.21
CA MET A 70 43.86 -33.31 12.80
C MET A 70 43.70 -32.16 13.77
N ALA A 71 44.80 -31.46 14.01
CA ALA A 71 44.77 -30.22 14.74
C ALA A 71 44.86 -29.05 13.73
N TRP A 72 43.84 -28.20 13.72
CA TRP A 72 43.72 -27.13 12.74
C TRP A 72 44.01 -25.76 13.26
N THR A 73 44.57 -24.95 12.40
CA THR A 73 44.73 -23.51 12.57
C THR A 73 43.37 -22.82 12.41
N PRO A 74 43.22 -21.56 12.85
CA PRO A 74 42.01 -20.78 12.60
C PRO A 74 41.64 -20.67 11.12
N ALA A 75 42.62 -20.60 10.21
CA ALA A 75 42.41 -20.50 8.79
C ALA A 75 41.82 -21.80 8.20
N GLU A 76 42.31 -22.97 8.61
CA GLU A 76 41.81 -24.26 8.20
C GLU A 76 40.41 -24.53 8.74
N ALA A 77 40.18 -24.21 10.02
CA ALA A 77 38.87 -24.30 10.64
C ALA A 77 37.85 -23.40 9.95
N HIS A 78 38.20 -22.15 9.62
CA HIS A 78 37.33 -21.24 8.88
C HIS A 78 36.96 -21.78 7.50
N ARG A 79 37.93 -22.34 6.76
CA ARG A 79 37.70 -22.96 5.44
C ARG A 79 36.70 -24.11 5.52
N PHE A 80 36.83 -24.96 6.54
CA PHE A 80 35.89 -26.07 6.80
C PHE A 80 34.49 -25.52 7.13
N LEU A 81 34.39 -24.58 8.08
CA LEU A 81 33.12 -24.01 8.50
C LEU A 81 32.32 -23.36 7.37
N ARG A 82 33.02 -22.74 6.42
CA ARG A 82 32.39 -22.16 5.20
C ARG A 82 31.94 -23.19 4.18
N ALA A 83 32.54 -24.38 4.18
CA ALA A 83 32.20 -25.47 3.28
C ALA A 83 31.03 -26.36 3.79
N ILE A 84 30.53 -26.14 5.01
CA ILE A 84 29.45 -26.93 5.61
C ILE A 84 28.22 -27.09 4.69
N PRO A 85 27.71 -26.05 4.02
CA PRO A 85 26.54 -26.21 3.14
C PRO A 85 26.79 -27.21 1.99
N ALA A 86 28.01 -27.25 1.46
CA ALA A 86 28.41 -28.20 0.42
C ALA A 86 28.49 -29.63 0.98
N PHE A 87 28.97 -29.78 2.21
CA PHE A 87 29.03 -31.08 2.86
C PHE A 87 27.63 -31.65 3.17
N GLU A 88 26.74 -30.82 3.69
CA GLU A 88 25.35 -31.21 3.94
C GLU A 88 24.62 -31.57 2.63
N ALA A 89 24.85 -30.82 1.55
CA ALA A 89 24.31 -31.12 0.21
C ALA A 89 24.84 -32.44 -0.35
N ALA A 90 26.07 -32.81 0.02
CA ALA A 90 26.66 -34.13 -0.33
C ALA A 90 26.15 -35.27 0.52
N GLY A 91 25.34 -35.03 1.58
CA GLY A 91 24.79 -36.02 2.49
C GLY A 91 25.64 -36.29 3.73
N LEU A 92 26.63 -35.42 4.01
CA LEU A 92 27.43 -35.53 5.24
C LEU A 92 26.74 -34.80 6.40
N VAL A 93 26.78 -35.39 7.57
CA VAL A 93 26.31 -34.71 8.80
C VAL A 93 27.47 -34.03 9.48
N VAL A 94 27.46 -32.71 9.49
CA VAL A 94 28.52 -31.91 10.10
C VAL A 94 28.13 -31.52 11.52
N ARG A 95 29.02 -31.77 12.50
CA ARG A 95 28.88 -31.27 13.86
C ARG A 95 29.87 -30.19 14.11
N VAL A 96 29.33 -29.04 14.50
CA VAL A 96 30.12 -27.83 14.79
C VAL A 96 29.88 -27.37 16.21
N PRO A 97 30.78 -26.58 16.79
CA PRO A 97 30.58 -25.95 18.09
C PRO A 97 29.34 -25.05 18.09
N ASP A 98 28.66 -24.90 19.22
CA ASP A 98 27.42 -24.15 19.38
C ASP A 98 27.55 -22.65 18.99
N TRP A 99 28.76 -22.11 19.05
CA TRP A 99 29.03 -20.72 18.68
C TRP A 99 29.02 -20.47 17.17
N TRP A 100 29.13 -21.52 16.32
CA TRP A 100 29.08 -21.37 14.86
C TRP A 100 27.68 -21.67 14.30
N ARG A 101 27.13 -20.71 13.58
CA ARG A 101 25.87 -20.88 12.83
C ARG A 101 26.15 -20.68 11.35
N PRO A 102 26.05 -21.71 10.49
CA PRO A 102 26.47 -21.63 9.08
C PRO A 102 25.82 -20.49 8.28
N ARG A 103 24.56 -20.15 8.59
CA ARG A 103 23.83 -19.07 7.92
C ARG A 103 24.09 -17.68 8.51
N ARG A 104 24.49 -17.61 9.77
CA ARG A 104 24.78 -16.35 10.50
C ARG A 104 25.93 -16.59 11.48
N PRO A 105 27.18 -16.68 10.98
CA PRO A 105 28.33 -16.80 11.87
C PRO A 105 28.47 -15.56 12.76
N PRO A 106 28.94 -15.68 14.01
CA PRO A 106 29.21 -14.55 14.85
C PRO A 106 30.31 -13.71 14.19
N ARG A 107 30.02 -12.43 13.95
CA ARG A 107 30.96 -11.49 13.30
C ARG A 107 30.79 -10.08 13.86
N PRO A 108 31.84 -9.26 13.82
CA PRO A 108 31.71 -7.84 14.12
C PRO A 108 30.88 -7.14 13.05
N GLU A 109 29.89 -6.36 13.49
CA GLU A 109 29.03 -5.56 12.61
C GLU A 109 29.21 -4.07 12.90
N VAL A 110 29.12 -3.24 11.87
CA VAL A 110 29.10 -1.78 12.03
C VAL A 110 27.68 -1.38 12.41
N THR A 111 27.48 -0.93 13.64
CA THR A 111 26.19 -0.43 14.13
C THR A 111 26.15 1.08 13.99
N VAL A 112 25.12 1.54 13.31
CA VAL A 112 24.84 2.97 13.06
C VAL A 112 23.59 3.33 13.85
N ARG A 113 23.72 4.26 14.81
CA ARG A 113 22.57 4.77 15.59
C ARG A 113 22.21 6.17 15.18
N VAL A 114 20.93 6.41 14.93
CA VAL A 114 20.39 7.69 14.46
C VAL A 114 19.30 8.16 15.42
N GLY A 115 19.40 9.42 15.91
CA GLY A 115 18.37 10.04 16.73
C GLY A 115 18.32 9.53 18.17
N GLU A 116 19.44 9.55 18.88
CA GLU A 116 19.51 9.25 20.31
C GLU A 116 18.83 10.34 21.14
N LYS A 117 19.06 11.62 20.78
CA LYS A 117 18.52 12.79 21.46
C LYS A 117 17.44 13.48 20.63
N LYS A 118 16.54 14.20 21.33
CA LYS A 118 15.55 15.06 20.67
C LYS A 118 16.26 16.18 19.91
N PRO A 119 15.97 16.37 18.60
CA PRO A 119 16.56 17.46 17.83
C PRO A 119 16.07 18.82 18.31
N SER A 120 16.87 19.87 18.06
CA SER A 120 16.52 21.26 18.42
C SER A 120 15.38 21.84 17.60
N ALA A 121 15.23 21.40 16.34
CA ALA A 121 14.11 21.72 15.47
C ALA A 121 13.32 20.45 15.16
N LEU A 122 12.06 20.60 14.73
CA LEU A 122 11.17 19.49 14.36
C LEU A 122 10.81 19.58 12.89
N GLY A 123 10.47 18.47 12.28
CA GLY A 123 10.13 18.34 10.87
C GLY A 123 11.12 17.47 10.10
N MET A 124 10.89 17.30 8.80
CA MET A 124 11.70 16.41 7.94
C MET A 124 13.15 16.88 7.77
N ASP A 125 13.39 18.19 7.91
CA ASP A 125 14.74 18.79 7.84
C ASP A 125 15.43 18.85 9.20
N ALA A 126 14.81 18.32 10.28
CA ALA A 126 15.39 18.29 11.62
C ALA A 126 16.68 17.47 11.62
N LEU A 127 17.76 18.04 12.16
CA LEU A 127 19.04 17.38 12.21
C LEU A 127 19.09 16.42 13.39
N LEU A 128 19.30 15.14 13.09
CA LEU A 128 19.44 14.08 14.06
C LEU A 128 20.92 13.85 14.40
N ASP A 129 21.18 13.51 15.64
CA ASP A 129 22.49 12.99 16.05
C ASP A 129 22.71 11.59 15.45
N PHE A 130 23.98 11.32 15.13
CA PHE A 130 24.39 10.14 14.39
C PHE A 130 25.68 9.59 14.97
N SER A 131 25.71 8.30 15.23
CA SER A 131 26.89 7.63 15.77
C SER A 131 27.18 6.31 15.06
N VAL A 132 28.46 6.05 14.83
CA VAL A 132 28.95 4.80 14.22
C VAL A 132 29.79 4.06 15.26
N ALA A 133 29.52 2.78 15.43
CA ALA A 133 30.27 1.90 16.32
C ALA A 133 30.42 0.53 15.69
N VAL A 134 31.40 -0.26 16.12
CA VAL A 134 31.48 -1.69 15.80
C VAL A 134 30.97 -2.46 17.00
N ALA A 135 30.10 -3.44 16.75
CA ALA A 135 29.55 -4.27 17.81
C ALA A 135 29.70 -5.76 17.47
N LEU A 136 29.69 -6.60 18.47
CA LEU A 136 29.57 -8.04 18.34
C LEU A 136 28.27 -8.47 19.04
N GLY A 137 27.25 -8.79 18.23
CA GLY A 137 25.89 -8.90 18.74
C GLY A 137 25.42 -7.54 19.31
N ASP A 138 24.98 -7.51 20.56
CA ASP A 138 24.51 -6.27 21.21
C ASP A 138 25.62 -5.51 21.96
N GLU A 139 26.84 -6.07 22.01
CA GLU A 139 27.96 -5.47 22.74
C GLU A 139 28.86 -4.61 21.85
N LYS A 140 28.99 -3.35 22.21
CA LYS A 140 29.88 -2.38 21.54
C LYS A 140 31.36 -2.73 21.78
N LEU A 141 32.16 -2.74 20.72
CA LEU A 141 33.60 -2.93 20.78
C LEU A 141 34.31 -1.62 21.10
N THR A 142 35.38 -1.74 21.87
CA THR A 142 36.29 -0.60 22.16
C THR A 142 37.16 -0.26 20.95
N ALA A 143 37.66 0.96 20.89
CA ALA A 143 38.57 1.38 19.82
C ALA A 143 39.86 0.52 19.75
N ALA A 144 40.30 -0.06 20.89
CA ALA A 144 41.44 -0.98 20.93
C ALA A 144 41.12 -2.32 20.27
N GLU A 145 39.94 -2.91 20.57
CA GLU A 145 39.47 -4.15 19.96
C GLU A 145 39.25 -3.99 18.45
N VAL A 146 38.65 -2.89 17.99
CA VAL A 146 38.49 -2.59 16.58
C VAL A 146 39.85 -2.49 15.86
N ARG A 147 40.83 -1.81 16.46
CA ARG A 147 42.21 -1.74 15.91
C ARG A 147 42.84 -3.12 15.83
N GLN A 148 42.66 -3.95 16.85
CA GLN A 148 43.16 -5.33 16.86
C GLN A 148 42.56 -6.17 15.75
N LEU A 149 41.23 -6.08 15.52
CA LEU A 149 40.55 -6.75 14.43
C LEU A 149 41.08 -6.28 13.07
N LEU A 150 41.19 -4.99 12.85
CA LEU A 150 41.70 -4.43 11.57
C LEU A 150 43.18 -4.73 11.32
N ALA A 151 43.95 -5.06 12.35
CA ALA A 151 45.37 -5.48 12.24
C ALA A 151 45.51 -6.99 11.98
N SER A 152 44.50 -7.79 12.31
CA SER A 152 44.54 -9.25 12.12
C SER A 152 44.54 -9.64 10.65
N SER A 153 45.33 -10.63 10.28
CA SER A 153 45.31 -11.27 8.95
C SER A 153 44.44 -12.52 8.90
N GLU A 154 43.98 -13.00 10.05
CA GLU A 154 43.16 -14.23 10.15
C GLU A 154 41.68 -13.96 9.94
N ARG A 155 41.00 -14.91 9.29
CA ARG A 155 39.56 -14.82 9.05
C ARG A 155 38.69 -15.35 10.21
N LEU A 156 39.30 -16.02 11.18
CA LEU A 156 38.67 -16.48 12.40
C LEU A 156 39.52 -16.00 13.59
N VAL A 157 38.98 -15.10 14.37
CA VAL A 157 39.69 -14.40 15.44
C VAL A 157 39.01 -14.65 16.79
N ARG A 158 39.78 -14.81 17.86
CA ARG A 158 39.23 -14.90 19.21
C ARG A 158 39.05 -13.51 19.80
N LEU A 159 37.79 -13.13 20.04
CA LEU A 159 37.45 -11.84 20.65
C LEU A 159 36.62 -12.09 21.92
N ARG A 160 36.99 -11.50 23.03
CA ARG A 160 36.32 -11.69 24.34
C ARG A 160 36.02 -13.16 24.68
N GLY A 161 36.93 -14.04 24.33
CA GLY A 161 36.78 -15.48 24.60
C GLY A 161 35.96 -16.27 23.56
N GLN A 162 35.32 -15.62 22.59
CA GLN A 162 34.55 -16.25 21.53
C GLN A 162 35.28 -16.18 20.19
N TRP A 163 35.06 -17.21 19.34
CA TRP A 163 35.53 -17.19 17.97
C TRP A 163 34.55 -16.46 17.07
N VAL A 164 35.05 -15.50 16.30
CA VAL A 164 34.23 -14.66 15.40
C VAL A 164 34.81 -14.70 14.00
N GLU A 165 33.95 -14.70 13.00
CA GLU A 165 34.34 -14.55 11.61
C GLU A 165 34.75 -13.09 11.33
N LEU A 166 35.90 -12.90 10.72
CA LEU A 166 36.43 -11.58 10.36
C LEU A 166 36.75 -11.52 8.87
N ASP A 167 36.07 -10.65 8.17
CA ASP A 167 36.50 -10.15 6.87
C ASP A 167 36.99 -8.71 7.04
N ARG A 168 38.31 -8.57 7.18
CA ARG A 168 38.96 -7.31 7.46
C ARG A 168 38.73 -6.28 6.35
N GLU A 169 38.78 -6.69 5.10
CA GLU A 169 38.61 -5.80 3.96
C GLU A 169 37.18 -5.26 3.93
N ARG A 170 36.23 -6.14 4.11
CA ARG A 170 34.82 -5.79 4.18
C ARG A 170 34.50 -4.87 5.36
N LEU A 171 35.00 -5.19 6.53
CA LEU A 171 34.80 -4.34 7.72
C LEU A 171 35.39 -2.95 7.51
N ARG A 172 36.57 -2.86 6.85
CA ARG A 172 37.22 -1.59 6.54
C ARG A 172 36.42 -0.77 5.50
N GLU A 173 35.94 -1.41 4.45
CA GLU A 173 35.09 -0.76 3.44
C GLU A 173 33.82 -0.18 4.07
N VAL A 174 33.11 -0.98 4.88
CA VAL A 174 31.88 -0.55 5.55
C VAL A 174 32.16 0.59 6.53
N LEU A 175 33.23 0.49 7.30
CA LEU A 175 33.63 1.59 8.21
C LEU A 175 33.99 2.86 7.45
N ALA A 176 34.76 2.76 6.36
CA ALA A 176 35.14 3.91 5.55
C ALA A 176 33.92 4.60 4.92
N HIS A 177 32.94 3.81 4.44
CA HIS A 177 31.69 4.33 3.93
C HIS A 177 30.95 5.15 5.00
N TRP A 178 30.72 4.57 6.17
CA TRP A 178 30.01 5.25 7.26
C TRP A 178 30.78 6.45 7.84
N GLU A 179 32.09 6.40 7.84
CA GLU A 179 32.93 7.55 8.18
C GLU A 179 32.79 8.70 7.16
N THR A 180 32.65 8.37 5.87
CA THR A 180 32.39 9.38 4.83
C THR A 180 31.01 10.00 5.01
N VAL A 181 29.98 9.19 5.28
CA VAL A 181 28.63 9.67 5.62
C VAL A 181 28.69 10.55 6.87
N ARG A 182 29.43 10.16 7.91
CA ARG A 182 29.62 10.93 9.14
C ARG A 182 30.25 12.29 8.88
N ARG A 183 31.34 12.34 8.12
CA ARG A 183 32.03 13.61 7.80
C ARG A 183 31.15 14.55 6.96
N GLY A 184 30.38 14.01 6.03
CA GLY A 184 29.37 14.78 5.30
C GLY A 184 28.27 15.33 6.23
N SER A 185 27.94 14.60 7.30
CA SER A 185 26.95 15.00 8.30
C SER A 185 27.49 15.95 9.36
N GLU A 186 28.80 15.95 9.66
CA GLU A 186 29.43 16.86 10.64
C GLU A 186 29.31 18.33 10.22
N ALA A 187 29.19 18.62 8.94
CA ALA A 187 28.98 19.96 8.43
C ALA A 187 27.50 20.44 8.51
N GLY A 188 26.51 19.53 8.70
CA GLY A 188 25.09 19.87 8.69
C GLY A 188 24.16 18.93 9.43
N GLY A 189 24.64 17.83 10.01
CA GLY A 189 23.81 16.77 10.62
C GLY A 189 23.15 15.85 9.61
N LEU A 190 22.55 14.76 10.07
CA LEU A 190 21.70 13.86 9.27
C LEU A 190 20.25 14.33 9.40
N SER A 191 19.59 14.66 8.30
CA SER A 191 18.19 15.05 8.37
C SER A 191 17.30 13.89 8.84
N PHE A 192 16.17 14.20 9.46
CA PHE A 192 15.17 13.20 9.87
C PHE A 192 14.77 12.31 8.67
N LEU A 193 14.60 12.92 7.51
CA LEU A 193 14.31 12.26 6.26
C LEU A 193 15.37 11.23 5.86
N GLU A 194 16.63 11.60 5.91
CA GLU A 194 17.75 10.69 5.61
C GLU A 194 17.85 9.55 6.62
N GLY A 195 17.65 9.86 7.90
CA GLY A 195 17.59 8.86 8.96
C GLY A 195 16.49 7.82 8.74
N MET A 196 15.31 8.25 8.33
CA MET A 196 14.19 7.36 8.03
C MET A 196 14.46 6.46 6.83
N ARG A 197 15.11 6.98 5.78
CA ARG A 197 15.52 6.18 4.62
C ARG A 197 16.56 5.12 4.97
N LEU A 198 17.55 5.49 5.75
CA LEU A 198 18.58 4.56 6.24
C LEU A 198 17.97 3.43 7.06
N LEU A 199 17.06 3.76 8.00
CA LEU A 199 16.35 2.76 8.81
C LEU A 199 15.45 1.82 7.99
N ALA A 200 14.89 2.31 6.89
CA ALA A 200 14.07 1.50 5.99
C ALA A 200 14.90 0.64 5.02
N GLY A 201 16.21 0.88 4.92
CA GLY A 201 17.06 0.26 3.90
C GLY A 201 16.82 0.80 2.49
N ALA A 202 16.37 2.05 2.37
CA ALA A 202 16.08 2.73 1.12
C ALA A 202 17.25 3.65 0.75
N ALA A 203 18.14 3.20 -0.14
CA ALA A 203 19.30 3.94 -0.59
C ALA A 203 18.91 5.16 -1.46
N ARG A 204 19.72 6.23 -1.39
CA ARG A 204 19.53 7.48 -2.16
C ARG A 204 20.08 7.40 -3.56
N THR A 205 21.23 6.75 -3.72
CA THR A 205 21.98 6.65 -4.97
C THR A 205 22.26 5.19 -5.31
N HIS A 206 22.69 4.94 -6.53
CA HIS A 206 23.14 3.60 -6.94
C HIS A 206 24.36 3.15 -6.14
N ASP A 207 25.22 4.10 -5.76
CA ASP A 207 26.40 3.85 -4.93
C ASP A 207 26.02 3.54 -3.47
N ASP A 208 25.04 4.24 -2.91
CA ASP A 208 24.49 3.92 -1.57
C ASP A 208 23.77 2.56 -1.57
N ALA A 209 23.06 2.24 -2.65
CA ALA A 209 22.41 0.94 -2.84
C ALA A 209 23.46 -0.19 -2.93
N ALA A 210 24.52 0.04 -3.70
CA ALA A 210 25.64 -0.89 -3.79
C ALA A 210 26.37 -1.04 -2.44
N ALA A 211 26.58 0.07 -1.70
CA ALA A 211 27.20 0.05 -0.39
C ALA A 211 26.33 -0.62 0.68
N LEU A 212 25.01 -0.40 0.67
CA LEU A 212 24.06 -1.10 1.55
C LEU A 212 23.99 -2.60 1.22
N ALA A 213 23.91 -2.96 -0.07
CA ALA A 213 23.96 -4.35 -0.51
C ALA A 213 25.32 -4.99 -0.22
N ALA A 214 26.41 -4.23 -0.41
CA ALA A 214 27.74 -4.63 -0.06
C ALA A 214 27.92 -4.76 1.48
N GLY A 215 27.25 -3.94 2.28
CA GLY A 215 27.21 -4.01 3.73
C GLY A 215 26.19 -4.99 4.30
N GLU A 216 25.43 -5.68 3.47
CA GLU A 216 24.41 -6.62 3.93
C GLU A 216 25.01 -7.70 4.80
N GLY A 217 24.59 -7.69 6.10
CA GLY A 217 25.14 -8.54 7.14
C GLY A 217 26.46 -8.06 7.78
N TRP A 218 27.01 -6.88 7.41
CA TRP A 218 28.19 -6.25 8.03
C TRP A 218 27.88 -4.87 8.60
N SER A 219 26.70 -4.31 8.31
CA SER A 219 26.19 -3.10 8.93
C SER A 219 24.75 -3.24 9.36
N ARG A 220 24.40 -2.56 10.45
CA ARG A 220 23.05 -2.50 11.02
C ARG A 220 22.73 -1.06 11.40
N VAL A 221 21.64 -0.54 10.84
CA VAL A 221 21.14 0.80 11.19
C VAL A 221 20.04 0.66 12.22
N GLU A 222 20.15 1.38 13.33
CA GLU A 222 19.21 1.34 14.46
C GLU A 222 18.72 2.75 14.79
N ALA A 223 17.45 2.84 15.21
CA ALA A 223 16.94 4.05 15.79
C ALA A 223 17.49 4.22 17.22
N GLY A 224 18.02 5.39 17.51
CA GLY A 224 18.39 5.78 18.87
C GLY A 224 17.16 6.01 19.75
N ALA A 225 17.37 6.24 21.06
CA ALA A 225 16.29 6.20 22.05
C ALA A 225 15.14 7.19 21.78
N TRP A 226 15.44 8.39 21.30
CA TRP A 226 14.38 9.37 20.97
C TRP A 226 13.64 8.98 19.69
N LEU A 227 14.37 8.62 18.64
CA LEU A 227 13.76 8.24 17.35
C LEU A 227 12.96 6.95 17.47
N ALA A 228 13.46 5.96 18.23
CA ALA A 228 12.74 4.71 18.48
C ALA A 228 11.38 4.96 19.14
N ARG A 229 11.33 5.78 20.22
CA ARG A 229 10.08 6.18 20.88
C ARG A 229 9.15 6.94 19.96
N THR A 230 9.71 7.83 19.13
CA THR A 230 8.92 8.59 18.13
C THR A 230 8.29 7.66 17.10
N LEU A 231 9.05 6.71 16.57
CA LEU A 231 8.57 5.71 15.61
C LEU A 231 7.57 4.74 16.23
N GLU A 232 7.76 4.36 17.49
CA GLU A 232 6.79 3.55 18.24
C GLU A 232 5.45 4.28 18.35
N GLY A 233 5.44 5.56 18.72
CA GLY A 233 4.22 6.38 18.77
C GLY A 233 3.53 6.54 17.40
N LEU A 234 4.31 6.68 16.33
CA LEU A 234 3.77 6.78 14.96
C LEU A 234 3.19 5.45 14.44
N ARG A 235 3.83 4.31 14.75
CA ARG A 235 3.41 2.97 14.30
C ARG A 235 2.35 2.33 15.19
N GLY A 236 2.39 2.62 16.49
CA GLY A 236 1.51 2.07 17.51
C GLY A 236 0.72 3.15 18.26
N PRO A 237 -0.19 3.87 17.59
CA PRO A 237 -0.84 5.05 18.16
C PRO A 237 -1.72 4.78 19.38
N ALA A 238 -2.07 3.52 19.67
CA ALA A 238 -2.84 3.14 20.87
C ALA A 238 -2.10 3.47 22.19
N GLY A 239 -0.76 3.53 22.16
CA GLY A 239 0.08 3.91 23.31
C GLY A 239 0.28 5.41 23.51
N LEU A 240 -0.22 6.25 22.59
CA LEU A 240 -0.09 7.71 22.72
C LEU A 240 -0.98 8.26 23.84
N ALA A 241 -0.50 9.33 24.48
CA ALA A 241 -1.31 10.10 25.42
C ALA A 241 -2.61 10.58 24.73
N ALA A 242 -3.74 10.39 25.40
CA ALA A 242 -5.04 10.76 24.86
C ALA A 242 -5.12 12.28 24.62
N ALA A 243 -5.39 12.65 23.37
CA ALA A 243 -5.66 14.03 23.00
C ALA A 243 -7.19 14.24 22.93
N ASP A 244 -7.73 14.91 23.92
CA ASP A 244 -9.17 15.16 24.04
C ASP A 244 -9.52 16.57 23.50
N PRO A 245 -10.32 16.68 22.42
CA PRO A 245 -10.81 17.97 21.94
C PRO A 245 -11.75 18.69 22.93
N GLY A 246 -12.26 17.99 23.95
CA GLY A 246 -13.10 18.56 25.00
C GLY A 246 -14.53 18.85 24.56
N ALA A 247 -15.23 19.71 25.35
CA ALA A 247 -16.64 20.03 25.14
C ALA A 247 -16.94 20.82 23.87
N ASP A 248 -15.92 21.39 23.23
CA ASP A 248 -16.08 22.10 21.95
C ASP A 248 -16.41 21.18 20.77
N LEU A 249 -16.12 19.87 20.91
CA LEU A 249 -16.58 18.86 19.97
C LEU A 249 -17.99 18.39 20.35
N ARG A 250 -18.99 18.80 19.57
CA ARG A 250 -20.39 18.37 19.77
C ARG A 250 -20.58 16.96 19.23
N GLY A 251 -20.24 15.95 20.04
CA GLY A 251 -20.36 14.53 19.72
C GLY A 251 -19.35 13.68 20.44
N SER A 252 -19.57 12.37 20.45
CA SER A 252 -18.64 11.42 21.07
C SER A 252 -17.77 10.77 20.01
N LEU A 253 -16.45 10.81 20.19
CA LEU A 253 -15.51 10.06 19.38
C LEU A 253 -15.54 8.58 19.78
N ARG A 254 -15.58 7.71 18.81
CA ARG A 254 -15.38 6.27 19.01
C ARG A 254 -13.94 5.99 19.48
N PRO A 255 -13.69 4.85 20.15
CA PRO A 255 -12.34 4.54 20.66
C PRO A 255 -11.25 4.71 19.61
N TYR A 256 -11.43 4.14 18.44
CA TYR A 256 -10.44 4.26 17.35
C TYR A 256 -10.29 5.70 16.81
N GLN A 257 -11.37 6.51 16.81
CA GLN A 257 -11.31 7.92 16.41
C GLN A 257 -10.50 8.75 17.42
N LYS A 258 -10.63 8.47 18.73
CA LYS A 258 -9.79 9.09 19.77
C LYS A 258 -8.32 8.80 19.52
N VAL A 259 -7.98 7.55 19.22
CA VAL A 259 -6.63 7.15 18.83
C VAL A 259 -6.16 7.91 17.58
N GLY A 260 -7.03 8.06 16.58
CA GLY A 260 -6.70 8.82 15.36
C GLY A 260 -6.44 10.30 15.63
N VAL A 261 -7.26 10.95 16.48
CA VAL A 261 -7.03 12.35 16.88
C VAL A 261 -5.70 12.49 17.63
N SER A 262 -5.39 11.57 18.55
CA SER A 262 -4.12 11.58 19.28
C SER A 262 -2.92 11.41 18.34
N TRP A 263 -3.03 10.53 17.36
CA TRP A 263 -2.01 10.30 16.35
C TRP A 263 -1.79 11.53 15.46
N LEU A 264 -2.87 12.14 14.97
CA LEU A 264 -2.79 13.37 14.18
C LEU A 264 -2.17 14.53 14.99
N ALA A 265 -2.56 14.66 16.27
CA ALA A 265 -1.99 15.66 17.17
C ALA A 265 -0.50 15.41 17.45
N PHE A 266 -0.11 14.15 17.59
CA PHE A 266 1.30 13.77 17.78
C PHE A 266 2.12 14.09 16.53
N ALA A 267 1.69 13.63 15.36
CA ALA A 267 2.38 13.87 14.09
C ALA A 267 2.50 15.37 13.76
N SER A 268 1.42 16.15 13.93
CA SER A 268 1.45 17.60 13.71
C SER A 268 2.37 18.32 14.69
N SER A 269 2.48 17.85 15.94
CA SER A 269 3.42 18.39 16.93
C SER A 269 4.89 18.18 16.53
N LEU A 270 5.17 17.13 15.75
CA LEU A 270 6.47 16.83 15.18
C LEU A 270 6.70 17.54 13.83
N ARG A 271 5.71 18.26 13.30
CA ARG A 271 5.70 18.90 11.97
C ARG A 271 5.92 17.90 10.83
N LEU A 272 5.42 16.67 11.00
CA LEU A 272 5.48 15.61 10.00
C LEU A 272 4.20 15.60 9.17
N GLY A 273 4.34 15.27 7.89
CA GLY A 273 3.24 15.01 7.00
C GLY A 273 2.69 13.60 7.22
N VAL A 274 1.35 13.42 7.28
CA VAL A 274 0.75 12.11 7.54
C VAL A 274 -0.50 11.86 6.71
N CYS A 275 -0.74 10.59 6.41
CA CYS A 275 -1.90 10.11 5.66
C CYS A 275 -2.87 9.37 6.58
N LEU A 276 -4.07 9.92 6.79
CA LEU A 276 -5.18 9.21 7.43
C LEU A 276 -5.96 8.47 6.35
N ALA A 277 -5.67 7.19 6.22
CA ALA A 277 -6.18 6.31 5.17
C ALA A 277 -7.26 5.34 5.66
N ASP A 278 -8.01 5.72 6.69
CA ASP A 278 -9.18 4.97 7.16
C ASP A 278 -10.18 4.73 6.04
N ASP A 279 -10.81 3.57 6.03
CA ASP A 279 -11.89 3.27 5.09
C ASP A 279 -12.95 4.39 5.08
N MET A 280 -13.60 4.57 3.94
CA MET A 280 -14.64 5.59 3.80
C MET A 280 -15.77 5.34 4.81
N GLY A 281 -16.27 6.41 5.44
CA GLY A 281 -17.34 6.32 6.45
C GLY A 281 -16.87 6.00 7.87
N LEU A 282 -15.58 5.84 8.13
CA LEU A 282 -15.01 5.72 9.49
C LEU A 282 -14.84 7.08 10.21
N GLY A 283 -15.30 8.18 9.62
CA GLY A 283 -15.30 9.50 10.25
C GLY A 283 -13.93 10.17 10.24
N LYS A 284 -13.25 10.22 9.10
CA LYS A 284 -12.02 11.02 8.93
C LYS A 284 -12.25 12.49 9.24
N THR A 285 -13.40 13.04 8.80
CA THR A 285 -13.77 14.45 9.02
C THR A 285 -13.82 14.81 10.50
N ILE A 286 -14.53 14.03 11.34
CA ILE A 286 -14.64 14.33 12.77
C ILE A 286 -13.29 14.23 13.49
N GLN A 287 -12.39 13.35 13.03
CA GLN A 287 -11.03 13.25 13.58
C GLN A 287 -10.22 14.53 13.28
N VAL A 288 -10.32 15.05 12.05
CA VAL A 288 -9.68 16.34 11.69
C VAL A 288 -10.30 17.49 12.47
N LEU A 289 -11.64 17.54 12.62
CA LEU A 289 -12.29 18.56 13.41
C LEU A 289 -11.84 18.50 14.89
N GLY A 290 -11.69 17.31 15.45
CA GLY A 290 -11.10 17.13 16.78
C GLY A 290 -9.68 17.70 16.90
N LEU A 291 -8.83 17.46 15.90
CA LEU A 291 -7.48 18.04 15.85
C LEU A 291 -7.52 19.58 15.78
N LEU A 292 -8.37 20.14 14.92
CA LEU A 292 -8.48 21.60 14.77
C LEU A 292 -8.96 22.28 16.07
N LEU A 293 -9.90 21.66 16.80
CA LEU A 293 -10.34 22.12 18.11
C LEU A 293 -9.22 22.05 19.15
N LEU A 294 -8.40 21.00 19.13
CA LEU A 294 -7.20 20.91 19.99
C LEU A 294 -6.21 22.05 19.70
N HIS A 295 -5.97 22.38 18.43
CA HIS A 295 -5.10 23.48 18.05
C HIS A 295 -5.70 24.84 18.52
N LYS A 296 -7.00 25.04 18.34
CA LYS A 296 -7.70 26.24 18.82
C LYS A 296 -7.58 26.41 20.34
N ARG A 297 -7.80 25.34 21.13
CA ARG A 297 -7.68 25.36 22.61
C ARG A 297 -6.29 25.67 23.12
N ARG A 298 -5.25 25.20 22.44
CA ARG A 298 -3.85 25.50 22.79
C ARG A 298 -3.50 26.98 22.56
N GLY A 299 -4.37 27.72 21.86
CA GLY A 299 -4.10 29.08 21.39
C GLY A 299 -3.16 29.05 20.19
N ARG A 300 -3.39 29.96 19.25
CA ARG A 300 -2.54 29.99 18.05
C ARG A 300 -1.17 30.60 18.30
N GLY A 301 -0.97 31.33 19.42
CA GLY A 301 0.33 31.95 19.73
C GLY A 301 0.93 32.79 18.60
N GLY A 302 0.10 33.29 17.65
CA GLY A 302 0.55 33.95 16.41
C GLY A 302 0.65 33.03 15.19
N ASP A 303 0.35 31.75 15.31
CA ASP A 303 0.34 30.81 14.18
C ASP A 303 -0.72 31.19 13.14
N PRO A 304 -0.44 30.97 11.83
CA PRO A 304 -1.40 31.22 10.75
C PRO A 304 -2.60 30.26 10.85
N PRO A 305 -3.72 30.57 10.15
CA PRO A 305 -4.87 29.69 10.09
C PRO A 305 -4.56 28.36 9.39
N HIS A 306 -5.48 27.40 9.53
CA HIS A 306 -5.43 26.12 8.84
C HIS A 306 -6.07 26.21 7.45
N LEU A 307 -5.63 25.38 6.50
CA LEU A 307 -6.20 25.25 5.16
C LEU A 307 -6.76 23.85 4.94
N LEU A 308 -8.00 23.78 4.47
CA LEU A 308 -8.62 22.56 3.95
C LEU A 308 -8.83 22.69 2.44
N VAL A 309 -8.30 21.74 1.69
CA VAL A 309 -8.51 21.61 0.25
C VAL A 309 -9.33 20.36 -0.02
N ALA A 310 -10.52 20.53 -0.59
CA ALA A 310 -11.45 19.43 -0.85
C ALA A 310 -12.02 19.50 -2.28
N PRO A 311 -12.57 18.41 -2.82
CA PRO A 311 -13.40 18.48 -4.03
C PRO A 311 -14.58 19.42 -3.84
N ALA A 312 -14.98 20.15 -4.90
CA ALA A 312 -16.06 21.11 -4.83
C ALA A 312 -17.40 20.52 -4.34
N SER A 313 -17.64 19.25 -4.62
CA SER A 313 -18.82 18.51 -4.18
C SER A 313 -18.87 18.26 -2.66
N LEU A 314 -17.72 18.36 -1.96
CA LEU A 314 -17.63 18.12 -0.53
C LEU A 314 -17.68 19.39 0.32
N LEU A 315 -17.61 20.58 -0.29
CA LEU A 315 -17.64 21.85 0.45
C LEU A 315 -18.85 21.96 1.39
N ALA A 316 -20.06 21.73 0.85
CA ALA A 316 -21.28 21.79 1.63
C ALA A 316 -21.32 20.72 2.74
N ASN A 317 -20.76 19.54 2.48
CA ASN A 317 -20.68 18.49 3.51
C ASN A 317 -19.73 18.89 4.64
N TRP A 318 -18.57 19.45 4.32
CA TRP A 318 -17.66 19.95 5.34
C TRP A 318 -18.27 21.04 6.19
N GLN A 319 -18.97 22.02 5.56
CA GLN A 319 -19.67 23.08 6.27
C GLN A 319 -20.73 22.51 7.24
N ALA A 320 -21.57 21.59 6.75
CA ALA A 320 -22.58 20.96 7.58
C ALA A 320 -21.99 20.13 8.73
N GLU A 321 -20.88 19.42 8.53
CA GLU A 321 -20.19 18.68 9.60
C GLU A 321 -19.53 19.63 10.61
N ILE A 322 -18.97 20.75 10.17
CA ILE A 322 -18.42 21.78 11.08
C ILE A 322 -19.53 22.38 11.94
N GLU A 323 -20.64 22.81 11.31
CA GLU A 323 -21.79 23.36 12.03
C GLU A 323 -22.35 22.38 13.06
N ARG A 324 -22.35 21.10 12.73
CA ARG A 324 -22.85 20.03 13.60
C ARG A 324 -21.90 19.70 14.74
N PHE A 325 -20.62 19.51 14.45
CA PHE A 325 -19.66 18.92 15.38
C PHE A 325 -18.67 19.90 16.00
N ALA A 326 -18.35 21.00 15.30
CA ALA A 326 -17.34 21.97 15.74
C ALA A 326 -17.75 23.42 15.43
N PRO A 327 -18.96 23.87 15.87
CA PRO A 327 -19.49 25.19 15.54
C PRO A 327 -18.69 26.34 16.12
N SER A 328 -17.80 26.10 17.05
CA SER A 328 -16.90 27.12 17.60
C SER A 328 -15.74 27.47 16.65
N LEU A 329 -15.49 26.67 15.59
CA LEU A 329 -14.45 26.97 14.59
C LEU A 329 -14.90 28.14 13.69
N ALA A 330 -14.12 29.20 13.66
CA ALA A 330 -14.32 30.30 12.72
C ALA A 330 -13.82 29.89 11.34
N THR A 331 -14.74 29.75 10.38
CA THR A 331 -14.42 29.23 9.05
C THR A 331 -14.63 30.27 7.94
N LEU A 332 -13.78 30.24 6.92
CA LEU A 332 -13.88 31.03 5.71
C LEU A 332 -13.90 30.12 4.48
N VAL A 333 -14.95 30.22 3.66
CA VAL A 333 -15.03 29.44 2.40
C VAL A 333 -14.47 30.28 1.25
N ALA A 334 -13.22 30.00 0.87
CA ALA A 334 -12.54 30.65 -0.25
C ALA A 334 -12.86 29.93 -1.58
N HIS A 335 -14.08 30.13 -2.08
CA HIS A 335 -14.56 29.53 -3.33
C HIS A 335 -15.55 30.47 -4.05
N PRO A 336 -15.59 30.50 -5.41
CA PRO A 336 -16.48 31.38 -6.18
C PRO A 336 -17.98 31.25 -5.85
N SER A 337 -18.43 30.14 -5.26
CA SER A 337 -19.82 29.99 -4.83
C SER A 337 -20.18 30.75 -3.55
N ALA A 338 -19.18 31.17 -2.76
CA ALA A 338 -19.36 31.83 -1.47
C ALA A 338 -18.70 33.22 -1.41
N MET A 339 -17.73 33.51 -2.27
CA MET A 339 -16.92 34.71 -2.24
C MET A 339 -16.66 35.23 -3.68
N PRO A 340 -16.89 36.52 -3.98
CA PRO A 340 -16.57 37.11 -5.28
C PRO A 340 -15.09 36.94 -5.66
N ALA A 341 -14.81 36.87 -6.96
CA ALA A 341 -13.43 36.68 -7.46
C ALA A 341 -12.48 37.83 -7.03
N ARG A 342 -12.97 39.04 -6.88
CA ARG A 342 -12.19 40.17 -6.39
C ARG A 342 -11.71 40.00 -4.96
N GLU A 343 -12.58 39.49 -4.08
CA GLU A 343 -12.24 39.25 -2.68
C GLU A 343 -11.28 38.06 -2.56
N LEU A 344 -11.45 36.98 -3.37
CA LEU A 344 -10.52 35.87 -3.46
C LEU A 344 -9.11 36.36 -3.84
N ALA A 345 -8.99 37.30 -4.74
CA ALA A 345 -7.70 37.85 -5.15
C ALA A 345 -7.05 38.74 -4.05
N GLN A 346 -7.83 39.30 -3.14
CA GLN A 346 -7.36 40.13 -2.03
C GLN A 346 -6.94 39.30 -0.78
N LEU A 347 -7.17 38.02 -0.76
CA LEU A 347 -6.81 37.15 0.40
C LEU A 347 -5.31 37.19 0.73
N ALA A 348 -4.43 37.59 -0.17
CA ALA A 348 -2.99 37.72 0.12
C ALA A 348 -2.68 38.68 1.27
N GLY A 349 -3.35 39.84 1.28
CA GLY A 349 -3.17 40.91 2.28
C GLY A 349 -4.23 40.91 3.38
N ALA A 350 -5.22 40.01 3.32
CA ALA A 350 -6.30 39.97 4.30
C ALA A 350 -5.79 39.52 5.67
N ASP A 351 -6.20 40.18 6.72
CA ASP A 351 -6.03 39.73 8.08
C ASP A 351 -7.01 38.56 8.34
N LEU A 352 -6.45 37.35 8.50
CA LEU A 352 -7.20 36.15 8.87
C LEU A 352 -7.03 35.78 10.36
N GLY A 353 -6.62 36.72 11.20
CA GLY A 353 -6.36 36.47 12.62
C GLY A 353 -7.54 35.88 13.39
N SER A 354 -8.77 36.20 13.01
CA SER A 354 -9.98 35.61 13.58
C SER A 354 -10.44 34.28 12.93
N THR A 355 -9.86 33.88 11.78
CA THR A 355 -10.25 32.68 11.04
C THR A 355 -9.46 31.46 11.54
N ASP A 356 -10.11 30.40 11.97
CA ASP A 356 -9.46 29.14 12.36
C ASP A 356 -9.14 28.27 11.14
N LEU A 357 -10.07 28.19 10.18
CA LEU A 357 -9.98 27.30 9.02
C LEU A 357 -10.43 28.00 7.74
N VAL A 358 -9.58 27.99 6.73
CA VAL A 358 -9.94 28.36 5.36
C VAL A 358 -10.26 27.10 4.57
N ILE A 359 -11.42 27.06 3.92
CA ILE A 359 -11.87 25.92 3.12
C ILE A 359 -11.85 26.31 1.65
N THR A 360 -11.21 25.55 0.79
CA THR A 360 -11.13 25.81 -0.65
C THR A 360 -11.19 24.51 -1.45
N THR A 361 -11.16 24.64 -2.79
CA THR A 361 -11.13 23.49 -3.69
C THR A 361 -9.80 23.41 -4.45
N TYR A 362 -9.47 22.20 -4.93
CA TYR A 362 -8.30 21.97 -5.78
C TYR A 362 -8.26 22.92 -6.98
N GLY A 363 -9.42 23.13 -7.65
CA GLY A 363 -9.53 24.03 -8.79
C GLY A 363 -9.38 25.50 -8.44
N THR A 364 -9.88 25.92 -7.28
CA THR A 364 -9.72 27.32 -6.80
C THR A 364 -8.27 27.56 -6.38
N LEU A 365 -7.67 26.64 -5.63
CA LEU A 365 -6.27 26.72 -5.23
C LEU A 365 -5.32 26.86 -6.43
N ALA A 366 -5.59 26.13 -7.53
CA ALA A 366 -4.77 26.22 -8.74
C ALA A 366 -4.86 27.59 -9.42
N ARG A 367 -5.96 28.32 -9.26
CA ARG A 367 -6.20 29.65 -9.89
C ARG A 367 -5.87 30.84 -9.00
N VAL A 368 -6.00 30.68 -7.68
CA VAL A 368 -5.86 31.77 -6.70
C VAL A 368 -4.47 31.68 -6.05
N GLU A 369 -3.53 32.46 -6.59
CA GLU A 369 -2.15 32.51 -6.09
C GLU A 369 -2.03 32.90 -4.61
N PRO A 370 -2.78 33.89 -4.10
CA PRO A 370 -2.77 34.28 -2.69
C PRO A 370 -2.90 33.12 -1.70
N LEU A 371 -3.70 32.12 -2.02
CA LEU A 371 -3.85 30.93 -1.18
C LEU A 371 -2.58 30.06 -1.16
N ARG A 372 -1.82 30.02 -2.25
CA ARG A 372 -0.57 29.25 -2.35
C ARG A 372 0.61 29.98 -1.71
N ALA A 373 0.66 31.28 -1.84
CA ALA A 373 1.77 32.10 -1.34
C ALA A 373 1.77 32.22 0.19
N ARG A 374 0.59 32.12 0.80
CA ARG A 374 0.40 32.25 2.25
C ARG A 374 0.99 31.07 3.02
N GLN A 375 1.52 31.37 4.22
CA GLN A 375 1.90 30.34 5.20
C GLN A 375 0.65 29.82 5.93
N TRP A 376 0.58 28.50 6.11
CA TRP A 376 -0.50 27.82 6.83
C TRP A 376 0.08 27.07 8.03
N SER A 377 -0.67 26.99 9.12
CA SER A 377 -0.28 26.16 10.25
C SER A 377 -0.42 24.67 9.89
N LEU A 378 -1.55 24.30 9.28
CA LEU A 378 -1.83 22.95 8.82
C LEU A 378 -2.48 23.01 7.43
N ALA A 379 -2.03 22.19 6.50
CA ALA A 379 -2.69 21.96 5.22
C ALA A 379 -3.31 20.55 5.19
N VAL A 380 -4.63 20.49 5.06
CA VAL A 380 -5.39 19.24 4.99
C VAL A 380 -5.93 19.06 3.59
N LEU A 381 -5.65 17.91 2.97
CA LEU A 381 -6.25 17.52 1.69
C LEU A 381 -7.31 16.46 1.94
N ASP A 382 -8.53 16.70 1.49
CA ASP A 382 -9.56 15.66 1.45
C ASP A 382 -9.64 15.04 0.06
N GLU A 383 -9.88 13.72 0.00
CA GLU A 383 -9.80 12.89 -1.21
C GLU A 383 -8.46 13.13 -1.94
N ALA A 384 -7.37 12.89 -1.22
CA ALA A 384 -6.00 13.20 -1.66
C ALA A 384 -5.59 12.49 -2.96
N GLN A 385 -6.31 11.46 -3.42
CA GLN A 385 -6.12 10.89 -4.75
C GLN A 385 -6.35 11.91 -5.89
N ALA A 386 -6.93 13.08 -5.60
CA ALA A 386 -7.03 14.18 -6.57
C ALA A 386 -5.66 14.68 -7.06
N ILE A 387 -4.58 14.46 -6.29
CA ILE A 387 -3.22 14.87 -6.65
C ILE A 387 -2.34 13.73 -7.21
N LYS A 388 -2.93 12.61 -7.64
CA LYS A 388 -2.21 11.45 -8.16
C LYS A 388 -1.37 11.74 -9.42
N ASN A 389 -1.78 12.69 -10.25
CA ASN A 389 -1.04 13.07 -11.46
C ASN A 389 -0.09 14.24 -11.16
N PRO A 390 1.25 14.01 -11.09
CA PRO A 390 2.22 15.05 -10.77
C PRO A 390 2.26 16.22 -11.75
N GLY A 391 1.92 15.98 -13.02
CA GLY A 391 1.91 16.99 -14.08
C GLY A 391 0.66 17.89 -14.08
N ALA A 392 -0.37 17.55 -13.31
CA ALA A 392 -1.59 18.34 -13.29
C ALA A 392 -1.39 19.68 -12.56
N ARG A 393 -1.95 20.77 -13.10
CA ARG A 393 -1.90 22.11 -12.48
C ARG A 393 -2.38 22.10 -11.02
N GLN A 394 -3.39 21.34 -10.70
CA GLN A 394 -3.92 21.19 -9.35
C GLN A 394 -2.90 20.56 -8.40
N THR A 395 -2.21 19.51 -8.84
CA THR A 395 -1.16 18.83 -8.07
C THR A 395 0.02 19.76 -7.81
N GLN A 396 0.47 20.49 -8.83
CA GLN A 396 1.55 21.48 -8.68
C GLN A 396 1.17 22.58 -7.70
N ALA A 397 -0.06 23.09 -7.77
CA ALA A 397 -0.56 24.10 -6.86
C ALA A 397 -0.60 23.62 -5.40
N VAL A 398 -1.00 22.37 -5.17
CA VAL A 398 -1.03 21.76 -3.84
C VAL A 398 0.38 21.56 -3.29
N LYS A 399 1.31 21.06 -4.10
CA LYS A 399 2.71 20.84 -3.70
C LYS A 399 3.45 22.14 -3.39
N ALA A 400 3.03 23.27 -3.98
CA ALA A 400 3.58 24.60 -3.71
C ALA A 400 3.09 25.21 -2.38
N LEU A 401 2.15 24.59 -1.66
CA LEU A 401 1.66 25.08 -0.39
C LEU A 401 2.75 25.13 0.67
N LYS A 402 2.78 26.22 1.42
CA LYS A 402 3.66 26.41 2.58
C LYS A 402 2.86 26.11 3.84
N ALA A 403 3.20 25.02 4.55
CA ALA A 403 2.53 24.63 5.79
C ALA A 403 3.51 24.04 6.79
N HIS A 404 3.26 24.22 8.09
CA HIS A 404 4.09 23.64 9.17
C HIS A 404 3.90 22.13 9.25
N ALA A 405 2.66 21.63 9.04
CA ALA A 405 2.36 20.22 8.94
C ALA A 405 1.32 19.98 7.83
N ARG A 406 1.26 18.76 7.31
CA ARG A 406 0.39 18.40 6.20
C ARG A 406 -0.34 17.11 6.51
N ILE A 407 -1.62 17.04 6.14
CA ILE A 407 -2.45 15.84 6.31
C ILE A 407 -3.14 15.52 4.98
N ALA A 408 -3.05 14.26 4.57
CA ALA A 408 -3.82 13.73 3.47
C ALA A 408 -4.90 12.79 4.01
N LEU A 409 -6.14 13.01 3.57
CA LEU A 409 -7.27 12.12 3.85
C LEU A 409 -7.62 11.37 2.58
N THR A 410 -7.65 10.05 2.66
CA THR A 410 -8.06 9.21 1.54
C THR A 410 -8.60 7.88 2.07
N GLY A 411 -9.53 7.24 1.35
CA GLY A 411 -9.92 5.86 1.65
C GLY A 411 -9.02 4.85 0.91
N THR A 412 -8.29 5.33 -0.11
CA THR A 412 -7.48 4.50 -1.01
C THR A 412 -6.14 5.19 -1.27
N PRO A 413 -5.14 5.03 -0.39
CA PRO A 413 -3.84 5.71 -0.51
C PRO A 413 -3.08 5.29 -1.77
N VAL A 414 -3.40 4.12 -2.32
CA VAL A 414 -2.93 3.66 -3.63
C VAL A 414 -4.13 3.15 -4.39
N GLU A 415 -4.49 3.85 -5.43
CA GLU A 415 -5.66 3.54 -6.25
C GLU A 415 -5.27 2.70 -7.46
N ASN A 416 -4.25 3.11 -8.21
CA ASN A 416 -3.91 2.52 -9.50
C ASN A 416 -2.42 2.21 -9.72
N ARG A 417 -1.51 3.02 -9.20
CA ARG A 417 -0.05 2.89 -9.44
C ARG A 417 0.74 3.29 -8.20
N LEU A 418 1.93 2.75 -8.05
CA LEU A 418 2.89 3.21 -7.03
C LEU A 418 3.22 4.72 -7.17
N GLY A 419 3.16 5.25 -8.39
CA GLY A 419 3.30 6.68 -8.65
C GLY A 419 2.23 7.55 -7.97
N ASP A 420 1.02 7.03 -7.72
CA ASP A 420 -0.04 7.73 -6.99
C ASP A 420 0.40 7.93 -5.53
N LEU A 421 0.98 6.89 -4.93
CA LEU A 421 1.57 6.94 -3.60
C LEU A 421 2.70 7.96 -3.52
N TRP A 422 3.63 7.94 -4.49
CA TRP A 422 4.70 8.91 -4.56
C TRP A 422 4.18 10.34 -4.55
N SER A 423 3.15 10.64 -5.33
CA SER A 423 2.62 12.01 -5.43
C SER A 423 1.99 12.49 -4.13
N ILE A 424 1.33 11.61 -3.36
CA ILE A 424 0.77 11.95 -2.05
C ILE A 424 1.91 12.21 -1.05
N TYR A 425 2.92 11.33 -1.00
CA TYR A 425 4.03 11.49 -0.07
C TYR A 425 4.97 12.65 -0.43
N ASP A 426 5.09 13.01 -1.71
CA ASP A 426 5.82 14.20 -2.14
C ASP A 426 5.10 15.51 -1.74
N PHE A 427 3.78 15.45 -1.53
CA PHE A 427 3.05 16.53 -0.85
C PHE A 427 3.26 16.48 0.66
N LEU A 428 3.11 15.34 1.31
CA LEU A 428 3.18 15.20 2.77
C LEU A 428 4.57 15.54 3.29
N ASP A 429 5.56 14.83 2.82
CA ASP A 429 6.97 14.90 3.25
C ASP A 429 7.86 14.92 2.00
N PRO A 430 8.07 16.11 1.41
CA PRO A 430 8.84 16.24 0.18
C PRO A 430 10.23 15.59 0.32
N GLY A 431 10.54 14.74 -0.63
CA GLY A 431 11.81 14.02 -0.64
C GLY A 431 11.79 12.67 0.07
N LEU A 432 10.81 12.32 0.92
CA LEU A 432 10.78 11.03 1.65
C LEU A 432 10.92 9.82 0.70
N LEU A 433 10.26 9.84 -0.43
CA LEU A 433 10.34 8.78 -1.45
C LEU A 433 11.30 9.13 -2.61
N GLY A 434 12.10 10.19 -2.48
CA GLY A 434 12.96 10.68 -3.55
C GLY A 434 12.23 11.43 -4.67
N SER A 435 12.96 11.75 -5.72
CA SER A 435 12.36 12.27 -6.95
C SER A 435 11.50 11.21 -7.65
N ALA A 436 10.60 11.62 -8.53
CA ALA A 436 9.75 10.70 -9.31
C ALA A 436 10.57 9.66 -10.09
N ARG A 437 11.74 10.07 -10.60
CA ARG A 437 12.65 9.20 -11.35
C ARG A 437 13.32 8.15 -10.43
N GLU A 438 13.84 8.59 -9.29
CA GLU A 438 14.45 7.71 -8.29
C GLU A 438 13.42 6.70 -7.75
N PHE A 439 12.22 7.16 -7.43
CA PHE A 439 11.15 6.29 -6.96
C PHE A 439 10.72 5.26 -8.01
N SER A 440 10.63 5.67 -9.29
CA SER A 440 10.31 4.74 -10.38
C SER A 440 11.37 3.67 -10.55
N ALA A 441 12.66 4.03 -10.45
CA ALA A 441 13.76 3.07 -10.49
C ALA A 441 13.74 2.14 -9.28
N PHE A 442 13.53 2.67 -8.08
CA PHE A 442 13.40 1.90 -6.84
C PHE A 442 12.23 0.90 -6.91
N ALA A 443 11.06 1.35 -7.36
CA ALA A 443 9.88 0.50 -7.50
C ALA A 443 10.07 -0.64 -8.50
N LYS A 444 10.78 -0.40 -9.63
CA LYS A 444 11.15 -1.44 -10.58
C LYS A 444 12.10 -2.46 -9.97
N GLY A 445 13.14 -2.00 -9.29
CA GLY A 445 14.11 -2.89 -8.61
C GLY A 445 13.49 -3.72 -7.47
N LEU A 446 12.39 -3.26 -6.89
CA LEU A 446 11.63 -4.06 -5.91
C LEU A 446 10.83 -5.18 -6.59
N ALA A 447 10.24 -4.94 -7.76
CA ALA A 447 9.44 -5.93 -8.49
C ALA A 447 10.24 -7.16 -8.92
N ASP A 448 11.55 -7.00 -9.13
CA ASP A 448 12.45 -8.08 -9.56
C ASP A 448 12.93 -8.99 -8.41
N ARG A 449 12.57 -8.69 -7.16
CA ARG A 449 12.92 -9.50 -5.99
C ARG A 449 11.93 -10.63 -5.74
N THR A 450 12.41 -11.82 -5.37
CA THR A 450 11.59 -13.02 -5.15
C THR A 450 10.94 -13.09 -3.77
N ASP A 451 11.51 -12.44 -2.74
CA ASP A 451 11.01 -12.44 -1.35
C ASP A 451 10.52 -11.05 -0.93
N ASP A 452 9.28 -10.97 -0.41
CA ASP A 452 8.62 -9.78 0.18
C ASP A 452 9.13 -8.44 -0.39
N SER A 453 9.03 -8.31 -1.69
CA SER A 453 9.71 -7.33 -2.54
C SER A 453 9.46 -5.87 -2.10
N TYR A 454 8.35 -5.58 -1.43
CA TYR A 454 7.96 -4.21 -1.02
C TYR A 454 8.16 -3.89 0.47
N ALA A 455 8.81 -4.77 1.24
CA ALA A 455 9.07 -4.55 2.66
C ALA A 455 9.83 -3.24 2.98
N PRO A 456 10.86 -2.82 2.19
CA PRO A 456 11.51 -1.54 2.42
C PRO A 456 10.58 -0.34 2.25
N LEU A 457 9.73 -0.34 1.21
CA LEU A 457 8.75 0.71 0.98
C LEU A 457 7.72 0.76 2.11
N ARG A 458 7.17 -0.40 2.51
CA ARG A 458 6.23 -0.47 3.63
C ARG A 458 6.84 0.07 4.93
N ARG A 459 8.07 -0.33 5.27
CA ARG A 459 8.79 0.18 6.46
C ARG A 459 8.99 1.69 6.42
N LEU A 460 9.25 2.26 5.24
CA LEU A 460 9.46 3.68 5.07
C LEU A 460 8.18 4.49 5.27
N ILE A 461 7.03 4.03 4.73
CA ILE A 461 5.76 4.78 4.76
C ILE A 461 4.91 4.49 5.99
N GLN A 462 5.06 3.33 6.63
CA GLN A 462 4.23 2.89 7.75
C GLN A 462 4.12 3.92 8.90
N PRO A 463 5.18 4.62 9.31
CA PRO A 463 5.08 5.63 10.38
C PRO A 463 4.17 6.81 10.03
N TYR A 464 3.97 7.08 8.76
CA TYR A 464 3.20 8.22 8.25
C TYR A 464 1.82 7.83 7.73
N LEU A 465 1.42 6.57 7.90
CA LEU A 465 0.16 6.03 7.40
C LEU A 465 -0.66 5.40 8.53
N LEU A 466 -1.82 5.95 8.81
CA LEU A 466 -2.81 5.30 9.67
C LEU A 466 -3.97 4.80 8.81
N ARG A 467 -4.16 3.48 8.76
CA ARG A 467 -5.22 2.83 8.00
C ARG A 467 -5.96 1.82 8.84
N ARG A 468 -7.27 1.97 8.90
CA ARG A 468 -8.18 1.04 9.58
C ARG A 468 -9.27 0.61 8.61
N LEU A 469 -9.62 -0.67 8.69
CA LEU A 469 -10.59 -1.30 7.79
C LEU A 469 -11.93 -1.47 8.52
N LYS A 470 -13.03 -1.28 7.81
CA LYS A 470 -14.39 -1.57 8.31
C LYS A 470 -14.62 -3.05 8.59
N THR A 471 -13.84 -3.93 7.95
CA THR A 471 -13.89 -5.38 8.16
C THR A 471 -13.30 -5.82 9.48
N ASP A 472 -12.56 -4.94 10.16
CA ASP A 472 -12.02 -5.23 11.48
C ASP A 472 -13.07 -4.98 12.55
N ARG A 473 -13.67 -6.05 13.08
CA ARG A 473 -14.70 -6.00 14.14
C ARG A 473 -14.18 -5.41 15.45
N ALA A 474 -12.88 -5.43 15.70
CA ALA A 474 -12.30 -4.77 16.87
C ALA A 474 -12.38 -3.24 16.76
N ILE A 475 -12.47 -2.72 15.54
CA ILE A 475 -12.57 -1.28 15.26
C ILE A 475 -14.04 -0.83 15.18
N VAL A 476 -14.90 -1.61 14.51
CA VAL A 476 -16.30 -1.24 14.25
C VAL A 476 -17.23 -2.41 14.59
N ALA A 477 -17.52 -2.60 15.86
CA ALA A 477 -18.37 -3.70 16.36
C ALA A 477 -19.85 -3.57 15.94
N ASP A 478 -20.32 -2.36 15.64
CA ASP A 478 -21.74 -2.02 15.43
C ASP A 478 -22.12 -1.75 13.96
N LEU A 479 -21.22 -2.00 13.00
CA LEU A 479 -21.62 -2.06 11.60
C LEU A 479 -22.26 -3.42 11.29
N PRO A 480 -23.43 -3.42 10.62
CA PRO A 480 -24.03 -4.67 10.14
C PRO A 480 -23.15 -5.37 9.09
N ASP A 481 -23.51 -6.59 8.73
CA ASP A 481 -22.76 -7.32 7.71
C ASP A 481 -22.95 -6.72 6.30
N LYS A 482 -21.87 -6.79 5.49
CA LYS A 482 -21.89 -6.48 4.06
C LYS A 482 -21.67 -7.76 3.28
N THR A 483 -22.61 -8.10 2.41
CA THR A 483 -22.52 -9.26 1.53
C THR A 483 -22.46 -8.79 0.08
N GLU A 484 -21.44 -9.21 -0.67
CA GLU A 484 -21.30 -8.91 -2.09
C GLU A 484 -21.61 -10.16 -2.91
N VAL A 485 -22.51 -10.02 -3.90
CA VAL A 485 -22.95 -11.09 -4.76
C VAL A 485 -22.72 -10.69 -6.22
N LYS A 486 -22.03 -11.56 -6.98
CA LYS A 486 -21.99 -11.43 -8.43
C LYS A 486 -23.29 -11.99 -9.01
N ALA A 487 -24.08 -11.11 -9.60
CA ALA A 487 -25.30 -11.49 -10.29
C ALA A 487 -25.00 -11.64 -11.79
N PHE A 488 -24.78 -12.87 -12.20
CA PHE A 488 -24.53 -13.17 -13.61
C PHE A 488 -25.78 -12.99 -14.43
N CYS A 489 -25.63 -12.35 -15.60
CA CYS A 489 -26.67 -12.06 -16.55
C CYS A 489 -26.37 -12.75 -17.89
N LEU A 490 -27.39 -13.20 -18.59
CA LEU A 490 -27.28 -13.67 -19.97
C LEU A 490 -27.52 -12.51 -20.95
N LEU A 491 -27.01 -12.62 -22.15
CA LEU A 491 -27.35 -11.69 -23.22
C LEU A 491 -28.67 -12.12 -23.90
N SER A 492 -29.52 -11.15 -24.26
CA SER A 492 -30.59 -11.41 -25.21
C SER A 492 -29.98 -11.72 -26.59
N SER A 493 -30.76 -12.37 -27.46
CA SER A 493 -30.33 -12.65 -28.84
C SER A 493 -29.94 -11.37 -29.60
N ALA A 494 -30.66 -10.28 -29.38
CA ALA A 494 -30.39 -8.98 -29.97
C ALA A 494 -29.04 -8.40 -29.41
N GLN A 495 -28.81 -8.53 -28.12
CA GLN A 495 -27.51 -8.12 -27.52
C GLN A 495 -26.37 -8.95 -28.09
N ALA A 496 -26.51 -10.28 -28.17
CA ALA A 496 -25.46 -11.17 -28.66
C ALA A 496 -25.10 -10.87 -30.13
N ALA A 497 -26.10 -10.67 -30.99
CA ALA A 497 -25.89 -10.32 -32.40
C ALA A 497 -25.16 -8.95 -32.54
N LEU A 498 -25.59 -7.94 -31.79
CA LEU A 498 -25.01 -6.59 -31.82
C LEU A 498 -23.58 -6.60 -31.24
N TYR A 499 -23.36 -7.39 -30.22
CA TYR A 499 -22.02 -7.55 -29.62
C TYR A 499 -21.06 -8.19 -30.62
N GLN A 500 -21.45 -9.31 -31.25
CA GLN A 500 -20.63 -9.99 -32.27
C GLN A 500 -20.30 -9.06 -33.44
N LYS A 501 -21.30 -8.35 -33.97
CA LYS A 501 -21.07 -7.34 -35.01
C LYS A 501 -20.02 -6.31 -34.60
N THR A 502 -20.05 -5.86 -33.34
CA THR A 502 -19.10 -4.88 -32.81
C THR A 502 -17.70 -5.48 -32.64
N VAL A 503 -17.59 -6.78 -32.35
CA VAL A 503 -16.28 -7.49 -32.35
C VAL A 503 -15.68 -7.49 -33.74
N ASP A 504 -16.47 -7.86 -34.77
CA ASP A 504 -16.01 -7.91 -36.16
C ASP A 504 -15.65 -6.51 -36.70
N GLU A 505 -16.33 -5.46 -36.24
CA GLU A 505 -15.96 -4.06 -36.54
C GLU A 505 -14.64 -3.65 -35.90
N LEU A 506 -14.40 -4.01 -34.65
CA LEU A 506 -13.16 -3.73 -33.94
C LEU A 506 -11.97 -4.42 -34.60
N GLU A 507 -12.12 -5.70 -34.94
CA GLU A 507 -11.07 -6.48 -35.62
C GLU A 507 -10.60 -5.79 -36.91
N ARG A 508 -11.56 -5.37 -37.73
CA ARG A 508 -11.29 -4.64 -39.00
C ARG A 508 -10.65 -3.26 -38.72
N ALA A 509 -11.07 -2.56 -37.68
CA ALA A 509 -10.57 -1.24 -37.36
C ALA A 509 -9.13 -1.26 -36.79
N ILE A 510 -8.73 -2.34 -36.10
CA ILE A 510 -7.39 -2.49 -35.52
C ILE A 510 -6.38 -2.94 -36.60
N ALA A 511 -6.80 -3.77 -37.58
CA ALA A 511 -5.91 -4.37 -38.57
C ALA A 511 -5.06 -3.36 -39.41
N GLY A 512 -5.35 -2.06 -39.33
CA GLY A 512 -4.62 -1.00 -40.04
C GLY A 512 -3.86 -0.01 -39.17
N LEU A 513 -3.87 -0.18 -37.82
CA LEU A 513 -3.31 0.79 -36.90
C LEU A 513 -1.99 0.32 -36.26
N THR A 514 -0.94 1.13 -36.39
CA THR A 514 0.28 0.98 -35.59
C THR A 514 0.07 1.42 -34.14
N GLN A 515 0.94 0.98 -33.21
CA GLN A 515 0.86 1.39 -31.80
C GLN A 515 0.95 2.92 -31.65
N GLY A 516 -0.02 3.52 -30.94
CA GLY A 516 -0.07 4.96 -30.71
C GLY A 516 -1.30 5.46 -29.97
N ILE A 517 -1.44 6.78 -29.88
CA ILE A 517 -2.56 7.44 -29.19
C ILE A 517 -3.89 7.12 -29.87
N GLU A 518 -3.93 7.03 -31.19
CA GLU A 518 -5.13 6.72 -31.98
C GLU A 518 -5.65 5.31 -31.67
N ARG A 519 -4.76 4.31 -31.63
CA ARG A 519 -5.12 2.93 -31.26
C ARG A 519 -5.70 2.88 -29.85
N ARG A 520 -5.08 3.58 -28.88
CA ARG A 520 -5.58 3.64 -27.50
C ARG A 520 -6.99 4.24 -27.43
N GLY A 521 -7.22 5.34 -28.15
CA GLY A 521 -8.53 6.00 -28.22
C GLY A 521 -9.60 5.07 -28.83
N LEU A 522 -9.27 4.36 -29.90
CA LEU A 522 -10.16 3.42 -30.57
C LEU A 522 -10.54 2.26 -29.63
N VAL A 523 -9.57 1.62 -29.00
CA VAL A 523 -9.78 0.51 -28.05
C VAL A 523 -10.71 0.93 -26.93
N LEU A 524 -10.47 2.08 -26.31
CA LEU A 524 -11.33 2.60 -25.23
C LEU A 524 -12.78 2.86 -25.73
N ALA A 525 -12.95 3.42 -26.92
CA ALA A 525 -14.25 3.66 -27.50
C ALA A 525 -15.05 2.35 -27.70
N TYR A 526 -14.40 1.31 -28.24
CA TYR A 526 -15.05 0.01 -28.42
C TYR A 526 -15.35 -0.71 -27.11
N LEU A 527 -14.47 -0.62 -26.12
CA LEU A 527 -14.74 -1.16 -24.78
C LEU A 527 -15.99 -0.51 -24.15
N MET A 528 -16.18 0.80 -24.35
CA MET A 528 -17.39 1.48 -23.90
C MET A 528 -18.64 1.01 -24.68
N ARG A 529 -18.54 0.79 -26.00
CA ARG A 529 -19.63 0.23 -26.81
C ARG A 529 -20.05 -1.15 -26.32
N PHE A 530 -19.12 -2.07 -26.09
CA PHE A 530 -19.40 -3.40 -25.54
C PHE A 530 -20.17 -3.33 -24.23
N LYS A 531 -19.78 -2.45 -23.32
CA LYS A 531 -20.47 -2.27 -22.04
C LYS A 531 -21.88 -1.66 -22.21
N GLN A 532 -22.06 -0.73 -23.15
CA GLN A 532 -23.39 -0.20 -23.49
C GLN A 532 -24.29 -1.28 -24.06
N ILE A 533 -23.78 -2.14 -24.94
CA ILE A 533 -24.51 -3.29 -25.49
C ILE A 533 -24.90 -4.28 -24.40
N CYS A 534 -23.96 -4.58 -23.46
CA CYS A 534 -24.25 -5.41 -22.29
C CYS A 534 -25.34 -4.83 -21.40
N ASN A 535 -25.48 -3.51 -21.32
CA ASN A 535 -26.59 -2.87 -20.60
C ASN A 535 -27.91 -3.04 -21.31
N HIS A 536 -28.01 -2.58 -22.56
CA HIS A 536 -29.19 -2.68 -23.40
C HIS A 536 -28.85 -2.31 -24.86
N PRO A 537 -29.45 -2.94 -25.91
CA PRO A 537 -29.23 -2.54 -27.31
C PRO A 537 -29.53 -1.07 -27.56
N ALA A 538 -30.66 -0.55 -27.05
CA ALA A 538 -31.05 0.84 -27.19
C ALA A 538 -30.02 1.82 -26.54
N HIS A 539 -29.24 1.39 -25.61
CA HIS A 539 -28.19 2.22 -25.00
C HIS A 539 -27.07 2.55 -25.99
N TRP A 540 -26.67 1.60 -26.82
CA TRP A 540 -25.68 1.82 -27.85
C TRP A 540 -26.28 2.48 -29.11
N LEU A 541 -27.46 2.04 -29.52
CA LEU A 541 -28.12 2.55 -30.73
C LEU A 541 -28.65 3.99 -30.56
N GLY A 542 -28.87 4.42 -29.30
CA GLY A 542 -29.45 5.72 -28.99
C GLY A 542 -30.96 5.82 -29.24
N GLU A 543 -31.59 4.75 -29.69
CA GLU A 543 -33.01 4.66 -30.06
C GLU A 543 -33.63 3.39 -29.49
N GLY A 544 -34.93 3.42 -29.21
CA GLY A 544 -35.69 2.28 -28.71
C GLY A 544 -36.02 2.34 -27.22
N ALA A 545 -37.06 1.60 -26.84
CA ALA A 545 -37.47 1.47 -25.44
C ALA A 545 -36.50 0.54 -24.69
N TRP A 546 -36.29 0.83 -23.43
CA TRP A 546 -35.55 -0.05 -22.53
C TRP A 546 -36.50 -1.09 -21.95
N ASP A 547 -36.75 -2.15 -22.70
CA ASP A 547 -37.58 -3.25 -22.28
C ASP A 547 -36.76 -4.40 -21.67
N GLU A 548 -37.40 -5.20 -20.85
CA GLU A 548 -36.79 -6.32 -20.18
C GLU A 548 -36.35 -7.43 -21.13
N ALA A 549 -37.13 -7.68 -22.17
CA ALA A 549 -36.84 -8.73 -23.16
C ALA A 549 -35.54 -8.41 -23.94
N GLY A 550 -35.21 -7.13 -24.08
CA GLY A 550 -34.01 -6.66 -24.73
C GLY A 550 -32.72 -6.80 -23.87
N SER A 551 -32.80 -7.06 -22.56
CA SER A 551 -31.63 -7.04 -21.67
C SER A 551 -31.69 -8.03 -20.53
N GLY A 552 -30.75 -8.97 -20.50
CA GLY A 552 -30.61 -9.87 -19.37
C GLY A 552 -30.26 -9.17 -18.05
N LYS A 553 -29.65 -7.98 -18.09
CA LYS A 553 -29.43 -7.18 -16.89
C LYS A 553 -30.73 -6.60 -16.33
N LEU A 554 -31.68 -6.16 -17.20
CA LEU A 554 -32.99 -5.68 -16.75
C LEU A 554 -33.81 -6.82 -16.16
N ALA A 555 -33.78 -8.00 -16.79
CA ALA A 555 -34.44 -9.20 -16.26
C ALA A 555 -33.87 -9.54 -14.86
N ARG A 556 -32.56 -9.52 -14.70
CA ARG A 556 -31.92 -9.77 -13.40
C ARG A 556 -32.20 -8.67 -12.37
N LEU A 557 -32.25 -7.41 -12.80
CA LEU A 557 -32.63 -6.29 -11.97
C LEU A 557 -34.04 -6.41 -11.44
N ARG A 558 -35.02 -6.89 -12.27
CA ARG A 558 -36.37 -7.17 -11.83
C ARG A 558 -36.40 -8.17 -10.68
N GLU A 559 -35.73 -9.30 -10.80
CA GLU A 559 -35.69 -10.33 -9.76
C GLU A 559 -35.16 -9.76 -8.41
N ILE A 560 -34.13 -8.92 -8.48
CA ILE A 560 -33.57 -8.24 -7.29
C ILE A 560 -34.61 -7.29 -6.71
N VAL A 561 -35.22 -6.46 -7.55
CA VAL A 561 -36.20 -5.44 -7.14
C VAL A 561 -37.45 -6.05 -6.54
N ASP A 562 -37.96 -7.16 -7.10
CA ASP A 562 -39.10 -7.88 -6.55
C ASP A 562 -38.84 -8.32 -5.09
N ALA A 563 -37.61 -8.83 -4.81
CA ALA A 563 -37.20 -9.18 -3.45
C ALA A 563 -37.09 -7.97 -2.53
N VAL A 564 -36.58 -6.83 -3.03
CA VAL A 564 -36.44 -5.57 -2.29
C VAL A 564 -37.81 -4.97 -1.98
N ALA A 565 -38.70 -4.95 -2.97
CA ALA A 565 -40.07 -4.44 -2.82
C ALA A 565 -40.89 -5.26 -1.83
N ALA A 566 -40.78 -6.60 -1.88
CA ALA A 566 -41.44 -7.49 -0.93
C ALA A 566 -41.06 -7.23 0.54
N LYS A 567 -39.78 -6.81 0.77
CA LYS A 567 -39.26 -6.46 2.10
C LYS A 567 -39.47 -4.99 2.48
N GLN A 568 -40.06 -4.18 1.60
CA GLN A 568 -40.21 -2.73 1.77
C GLN A 568 -38.86 -2.03 2.06
N GLU A 569 -37.81 -2.50 1.43
CA GLU A 569 -36.46 -1.95 1.57
C GLU A 569 -36.15 -0.96 0.45
N LYS A 570 -35.06 -0.16 0.63
CA LYS A 570 -34.63 0.81 -0.38
C LYS A 570 -33.39 0.32 -1.10
N VAL A 571 -33.31 0.65 -2.38
CA VAL A 571 -32.18 0.26 -3.24
C VAL A 571 -31.48 1.47 -3.88
N LEU A 572 -30.14 1.42 -3.91
CA LEU A 572 -29.32 2.29 -4.74
C LEU A 572 -28.93 1.54 -6.01
N VAL A 573 -29.09 2.18 -7.16
CA VAL A 573 -28.66 1.63 -8.44
C VAL A 573 -27.61 2.55 -9.05
N PHE A 574 -26.38 2.03 -9.20
CA PHE A 574 -25.27 2.76 -9.76
C PHE A 574 -25.01 2.33 -11.21
N THR A 575 -24.77 3.32 -12.07
CA THR A 575 -24.31 3.12 -13.45
C THR A 575 -23.18 4.10 -13.79
N GLN A 576 -22.24 3.68 -14.62
CA GLN A 576 -21.19 4.59 -15.12
C GLN A 576 -21.72 5.58 -16.17
N PHE A 577 -22.83 5.26 -16.82
CA PHE A 577 -23.38 6.03 -17.92
C PHE A 577 -24.49 6.96 -17.45
N ARG A 578 -24.33 8.24 -17.74
CA ARG A 578 -25.38 9.23 -17.46
C ARG A 578 -26.67 8.92 -18.23
N GLU A 579 -26.51 8.52 -19.48
CA GLU A 579 -27.61 8.23 -20.40
C GLU A 579 -28.51 7.07 -19.93
N ALA A 580 -27.95 6.17 -19.12
CA ALA A 580 -28.70 5.04 -18.56
C ALA A 580 -29.52 5.43 -17.30
N THR A 581 -29.26 6.59 -16.68
CA THR A 581 -29.91 6.92 -15.39
C THR A 581 -31.44 7.09 -15.51
N GLU A 582 -31.91 7.84 -16.48
CA GLU A 582 -33.37 8.07 -16.68
C GLU A 582 -34.11 6.82 -17.17
N PRO A 583 -33.62 6.04 -18.17
CA PRO A 583 -34.24 4.78 -18.53
C PRO A 583 -34.32 3.78 -17.38
N LEU A 584 -33.28 3.64 -16.56
CA LEU A 584 -33.30 2.80 -15.38
C LEU A 584 -34.33 3.28 -14.36
N ALA A 585 -34.44 4.59 -14.14
CA ALA A 585 -35.45 5.14 -13.24
C ALA A 585 -36.89 4.90 -13.75
N ALA A 586 -37.12 5.03 -15.05
CA ALA A 586 -38.41 4.72 -15.65
C ALA A 586 -38.77 3.23 -15.48
N PHE A 587 -37.83 2.32 -15.75
CA PHE A 587 -37.98 0.89 -15.54
C PHE A 587 -38.29 0.55 -14.07
N LEU A 588 -37.53 1.09 -13.14
CA LEU A 588 -37.75 0.89 -11.71
C LEU A 588 -39.08 1.47 -11.22
N THR A 589 -39.48 2.63 -11.75
CA THR A 589 -40.81 3.21 -11.45
C THR A 589 -41.94 2.27 -11.83
N GLY A 590 -41.83 1.60 -12.98
CA GLY A 590 -42.77 0.57 -13.39
C GLY A 590 -42.82 -0.62 -12.43
N LEU A 591 -41.69 -1.06 -11.90
CA LEU A 591 -41.60 -2.19 -10.96
C LEU A 591 -42.13 -1.84 -9.57
N PHE A 592 -41.72 -0.71 -9.01
CA PHE A 592 -42.14 -0.30 -7.66
C PHE A 592 -43.54 0.33 -7.63
N GLY A 593 -44.12 0.71 -8.79
CA GLY A 593 -45.35 1.47 -8.88
C GLY A 593 -45.27 2.87 -8.27
N ARG A 594 -44.07 3.35 -7.97
CA ARG A 594 -43.78 4.64 -7.34
C ARG A 594 -42.49 5.24 -7.88
N PRO A 595 -42.41 6.58 -8.06
CA PRO A 595 -41.21 7.23 -8.56
C PRO A 595 -40.08 7.21 -7.51
N GLY A 596 -38.85 7.03 -7.97
CA GLY A 596 -37.64 7.20 -7.18
C GLY A 596 -36.92 8.51 -7.51
N LEU A 597 -35.63 8.56 -7.22
CA LEU A 597 -34.81 9.73 -7.46
C LEU A 597 -33.68 9.42 -8.44
N VAL A 598 -33.20 10.47 -9.13
CA VAL A 598 -32.06 10.38 -10.05
C VAL A 598 -31.03 11.45 -9.69
N LEU A 599 -29.74 11.07 -9.71
CA LEU A 599 -28.63 11.99 -9.50
C LEU A 599 -27.49 11.67 -10.46
N HIS A 600 -27.11 12.63 -11.27
CA HIS A 600 -25.99 12.54 -12.22
C HIS A 600 -25.17 13.83 -12.28
N GLY A 601 -24.11 13.85 -13.08
CA GLY A 601 -23.17 14.98 -13.14
C GLY A 601 -23.79 16.34 -13.45
N SER A 602 -24.89 16.38 -14.22
CA SER A 602 -25.63 17.61 -14.56
C SER A 602 -26.61 18.08 -13.48
N THR A 603 -26.85 17.27 -12.43
CA THR A 603 -27.72 17.69 -11.31
C THR A 603 -27.06 18.85 -10.57
N PRO A 604 -27.73 20.04 -10.47
CA PRO A 604 -27.18 21.21 -9.80
C PRO A 604 -26.75 20.90 -8.36
N VAL A 605 -25.59 21.42 -7.97
CA VAL A 605 -25.01 21.13 -6.63
C VAL A 605 -25.98 21.49 -5.51
N ARG A 606 -26.71 22.60 -5.64
CA ARG A 606 -27.71 23.04 -4.64
C ARG A 606 -28.87 22.04 -4.48
N ALA A 607 -29.26 21.32 -5.54
CA ALA A 607 -30.35 20.37 -5.50
C ALA A 607 -29.96 19.02 -4.86
N ARG A 608 -28.67 18.66 -4.89
CA ARG A 608 -28.18 17.33 -4.43
C ARG A 608 -28.50 17.07 -2.96
N GLY A 609 -28.31 18.07 -2.08
CA GLY A 609 -28.62 17.95 -0.66
C GLY A 609 -30.09 17.66 -0.39
N GLY A 610 -31.00 18.30 -1.15
CA GLY A 610 -32.45 18.05 -1.06
C GLY A 610 -32.83 16.65 -1.50
N LEU A 611 -32.24 16.12 -2.59
CA LEU A 611 -32.47 14.74 -3.04
C LEU A 611 -31.99 13.74 -2.00
N VAL A 612 -30.82 13.92 -1.43
CA VAL A 612 -30.28 13.04 -0.37
C VAL A 612 -31.19 13.02 0.83
N ARG A 613 -31.59 14.21 1.33
CA ARG A 613 -32.50 14.31 2.47
C ARG A 613 -33.83 13.61 2.20
N ARG A 614 -34.43 13.84 1.03
CA ARG A 614 -35.69 13.20 0.62
C ARG A 614 -35.53 11.67 0.59
N PHE A 615 -34.43 11.14 0.05
CA PHE A 615 -34.19 9.70 0.05
C PHE A 615 -34.06 9.12 1.47
N GLN A 616 -33.40 9.85 2.38
CA GLN A 616 -33.18 9.40 3.75
C GLN A 616 -34.48 9.44 4.59
N GLU A 617 -35.30 10.47 4.45
CA GLU A 617 -36.41 10.76 5.33
C GLU A 617 -37.76 10.28 4.79
N ASP A 618 -37.95 10.28 3.46
CA ASP A 618 -39.21 9.93 2.81
C ASP A 618 -39.31 8.42 2.54
N ALA A 619 -40.14 7.73 3.34
CA ALA A 619 -40.37 6.29 3.18
C ALA A 619 -41.05 5.91 1.84
N THR A 620 -41.67 6.87 1.15
CA THR A 620 -42.36 6.61 -0.13
C THR A 620 -41.41 6.50 -1.31
N VAL A 621 -40.14 6.94 -1.16
CA VAL A 621 -39.10 6.87 -2.17
C VAL A 621 -38.36 5.54 -2.09
N PRO A 622 -38.60 4.57 -3.00
CA PRO A 622 -38.05 3.22 -2.89
C PRO A 622 -36.65 3.06 -3.45
N PHE A 623 -36.26 3.86 -4.40
CA PHE A 623 -34.96 3.72 -5.07
C PHE A 623 -34.30 5.06 -5.39
N PHE A 624 -33.00 5.01 -5.59
CA PHE A 624 -32.19 6.13 -6.06
C PHE A 624 -31.21 5.64 -7.13
N VAL A 625 -31.33 6.17 -8.35
CA VAL A 625 -30.42 5.88 -9.45
C VAL A 625 -29.33 6.95 -9.48
N LEU A 626 -28.07 6.54 -9.49
CA LEU A 626 -26.94 7.43 -9.42
C LEU A 626 -25.91 7.11 -10.51
N SER A 627 -25.40 8.14 -11.17
CA SER A 627 -24.15 7.93 -11.92
C SER A 627 -22.99 7.80 -10.94
N VAL A 628 -22.11 6.79 -11.17
CA VAL A 628 -21.00 6.47 -10.25
C VAL A 628 -20.13 7.69 -9.95
N LYS A 629 -19.82 8.53 -10.96
CA LYS A 629 -19.03 9.76 -10.77
C LYS A 629 -19.74 10.81 -9.89
N ALA A 630 -21.06 10.92 -10.00
CA ALA A 630 -21.83 11.89 -9.20
C ALA A 630 -22.17 11.33 -7.81
N GLY A 631 -22.41 10.04 -7.71
CA GLY A 631 -22.65 9.31 -6.44
C GLY A 631 -21.38 9.12 -5.63
N GLY A 632 -20.21 9.18 -6.24
CA GLY A 632 -18.90 8.98 -5.60
C GLY A 632 -18.44 10.07 -4.62
N THR A 633 -19.23 11.13 -4.40
CA THR A 633 -18.78 12.29 -3.61
C THR A 633 -19.62 12.50 -2.34
N GLY A 634 -19.12 12.02 -1.20
CA GLY A 634 -19.52 12.46 0.15
C GLY A 634 -20.98 12.25 0.60
N LEU A 635 -21.82 11.62 -0.22
CA LEU A 635 -23.24 11.44 0.09
C LEU A 635 -23.43 10.42 1.23
N ASN A 636 -24.44 10.64 2.07
CA ASN A 636 -24.87 9.69 3.10
C ASN A 636 -26.22 9.08 2.67
N LEU A 637 -26.26 7.78 2.37
CA LEU A 637 -27.43 7.08 1.83
C LEU A 637 -27.72 5.79 2.62
N THR A 638 -27.59 5.85 3.93
CA THR A 638 -27.77 4.71 4.87
C THR A 638 -29.21 4.19 4.96
N ALA A 639 -30.19 4.89 4.40
CA ALA A 639 -31.55 4.36 4.29
C ALA A 639 -31.66 3.14 3.36
N ALA A 640 -30.69 2.94 2.45
CA ALA A 640 -30.66 1.78 1.58
C ALA A 640 -29.95 0.59 2.23
N SER A 641 -30.55 -0.59 2.11
CA SER A 641 -29.96 -1.89 2.46
C SER A 641 -29.53 -2.69 1.24
N HIS A 642 -29.87 -2.25 0.03
CA HIS A 642 -29.45 -2.88 -1.23
C HIS A 642 -28.70 -1.89 -2.11
N VAL A 643 -27.64 -2.36 -2.72
CA VAL A 643 -26.82 -1.63 -3.69
C VAL A 643 -26.68 -2.49 -4.95
N VAL A 644 -27.01 -1.93 -6.10
CA VAL A 644 -26.85 -2.61 -7.39
C VAL A 644 -25.85 -1.82 -8.24
N HIS A 645 -24.75 -2.45 -8.61
CA HIS A 645 -23.86 -1.97 -9.67
C HIS A 645 -24.39 -2.55 -11.00
N PHE A 646 -25.10 -1.74 -11.75
CA PHE A 646 -25.75 -2.15 -13.01
C PHE A 646 -24.72 -2.45 -14.12
N ASP A 647 -23.61 -1.73 -14.10
CA ASP A 647 -22.44 -2.00 -14.92
C ASP A 647 -21.15 -1.90 -14.08
N ARG A 648 -20.14 -2.68 -14.46
CA ARG A 648 -18.88 -2.77 -13.73
C ARG A 648 -17.98 -1.59 -14.06
N TRP A 649 -17.32 -1.03 -13.06
CA TRP A 649 -16.26 -0.04 -13.24
C TRP A 649 -14.88 -0.71 -13.31
N TRP A 650 -13.96 -0.17 -14.11
CA TRP A 650 -12.60 -0.69 -14.26
C TRP A 650 -11.77 -0.63 -12.97
N ASN A 651 -12.07 0.34 -12.12
CA ASN A 651 -11.40 0.54 -10.85
C ASN A 651 -12.34 0.11 -9.71
N PRO A 652 -12.03 -0.99 -9.01
CA PRO A 652 -12.85 -1.49 -7.91
C PRO A 652 -13.00 -0.47 -6.77
N ALA A 653 -12.00 0.39 -6.54
CA ALA A 653 -12.07 1.41 -5.50
C ALA A 653 -13.24 2.40 -5.72
N VAL A 654 -13.62 2.66 -6.97
CA VAL A 654 -14.75 3.53 -7.31
C VAL A 654 -16.10 2.83 -7.02
N GLU A 655 -16.20 1.52 -7.26
CA GLU A 655 -17.36 0.72 -6.87
C GLU A 655 -17.51 0.64 -5.35
N ASP A 656 -16.40 0.38 -4.66
CA ASP A 656 -16.36 0.32 -3.20
C ASP A 656 -16.73 1.68 -2.61
N GLN A 657 -16.25 2.78 -3.19
CA GLN A 657 -16.61 4.14 -2.81
C GLN A 657 -18.12 4.40 -2.99
N ALA A 658 -18.74 3.92 -4.06
CA ALA A 658 -20.18 4.03 -4.29
C ALA A 658 -20.98 3.18 -3.27
N THR A 659 -20.55 1.95 -3.02
CA THR A 659 -21.14 1.05 -2.02
C THR A 659 -21.08 1.65 -0.61
N ASP A 660 -19.99 2.31 -0.28
CA ASP A 660 -19.75 2.97 1.01
C ASP A 660 -20.67 4.16 1.31
N ARG A 661 -21.53 4.55 0.37
CA ARG A 661 -22.63 5.50 0.63
C ARG A 661 -23.75 4.87 1.44
N ALA A 662 -24.02 3.60 1.25
CA ALA A 662 -24.96 2.81 2.05
C ALA A 662 -24.30 2.12 3.25
N TYR A 663 -23.09 1.58 3.05
CA TYR A 663 -22.37 0.84 4.08
C TYR A 663 -21.40 1.75 4.86
N ARG A 664 -21.93 2.47 5.84
CA ARG A 664 -21.17 3.39 6.69
C ARG A 664 -21.79 3.51 8.08
N ILE A 665 -21.10 4.17 8.99
CA ILE A 665 -21.61 4.46 10.34
C ILE A 665 -23.00 5.10 10.25
N GLY A 666 -23.94 4.55 11.01
CA GLY A 666 -25.37 4.90 10.96
C GLY A 666 -26.21 3.96 10.09
N GLN A 667 -25.61 2.96 9.49
CA GLN A 667 -26.32 1.83 8.90
C GLN A 667 -26.73 0.83 9.98
N HIS A 668 -28.02 0.44 9.98
CA HIS A 668 -28.58 -0.52 10.96
C HIS A 668 -29.05 -1.83 10.32
N LYS A 669 -29.03 -1.92 9.01
CA LYS A 669 -29.44 -3.11 8.25
C LYS A 669 -28.24 -3.71 7.51
N ASN A 670 -28.22 -5.03 7.38
CA ASN A 670 -27.25 -5.69 6.50
C ASN A 670 -27.32 -5.12 5.09
N VAL A 671 -26.16 -4.86 4.48
CA VAL A 671 -26.10 -4.30 3.13
C VAL A 671 -25.77 -5.40 2.14
N LEU A 672 -26.68 -5.62 1.19
CA LEU A 672 -26.50 -6.58 0.12
C LEU A 672 -26.11 -5.85 -1.17
N VAL A 673 -24.93 -6.17 -1.70
CA VAL A 673 -24.36 -5.54 -2.90
C VAL A 673 -24.43 -6.51 -4.05
N HIS A 674 -25.17 -6.13 -5.10
CA HIS A 674 -25.29 -6.90 -6.33
C HIS A 674 -24.43 -6.29 -7.43
N LYS A 675 -23.52 -7.07 -7.98
CA LYS A 675 -22.65 -6.68 -9.11
C LYS A 675 -23.12 -7.42 -10.36
N LEU A 676 -23.78 -6.74 -11.30
CA LEU A 676 -24.29 -7.36 -12.52
C LEU A 676 -23.14 -7.58 -13.51
N VAL A 677 -23.02 -8.79 -14.04
CA VAL A 677 -21.94 -9.19 -14.96
C VAL A 677 -22.53 -10.06 -16.09
N CYS A 678 -22.40 -9.61 -17.33
CA CYS A 678 -22.80 -10.42 -18.49
C CYS A 678 -21.78 -11.53 -18.74
N ARG A 679 -22.23 -12.80 -18.72
CA ARG A 679 -21.41 -13.99 -19.00
C ARG A 679 -20.90 -14.00 -20.44
N GLY A 680 -19.74 -14.57 -20.68
CA GLY A 680 -19.15 -14.72 -22.01
C GLY A 680 -18.74 -13.43 -22.69
N THR A 681 -18.73 -12.29 -21.98
CA THR A 681 -18.45 -10.96 -22.53
C THR A 681 -17.18 -10.35 -21.92
N VAL A 682 -16.85 -9.16 -22.40
CA VAL A 682 -15.79 -8.31 -21.84
C VAL A 682 -15.98 -8.03 -20.34
N GLU A 683 -17.23 -7.94 -19.84
CA GLU A 683 -17.51 -7.67 -18.42
C GLU A 683 -17.03 -8.81 -17.52
N GLU A 684 -17.24 -10.07 -17.91
CA GLU A 684 -16.76 -11.22 -17.14
C GLU A 684 -15.22 -11.27 -17.09
N ARG A 685 -14.56 -10.88 -18.17
CA ARG A 685 -13.10 -10.85 -18.22
C ARG A 685 -12.51 -9.70 -17.41
N ILE A 686 -13.15 -8.54 -17.44
CA ILE A 686 -12.82 -7.42 -16.57
C ILE A 686 -12.97 -7.81 -15.11
N ASP A 687 -14.04 -8.52 -14.78
CA ASP A 687 -14.29 -8.98 -13.41
C ASP A 687 -13.17 -9.88 -12.90
N ARG A 688 -12.70 -10.83 -13.70
CA ARG A 688 -11.54 -11.69 -13.38
C ARG A 688 -10.26 -10.87 -13.21
N LEU A 689 -9.99 -9.94 -14.14
CA LEU A 689 -8.81 -9.05 -14.01
C LEU A 689 -8.84 -8.22 -12.73
N ILE A 690 -10.01 -7.79 -12.28
CA ILE A 690 -10.18 -7.06 -11.02
C ILE A 690 -9.86 -7.97 -9.84
N GLU A 691 -10.30 -9.25 -9.86
CA GLU A 691 -10.02 -10.22 -8.79
C GLU A 691 -8.54 -10.56 -8.68
N ASP A 692 -7.89 -10.85 -9.82
CA ASP A 692 -6.46 -11.13 -9.86
C ASP A 692 -5.65 -9.96 -9.30
N LYS A 693 -6.07 -8.73 -9.62
CA LYS A 693 -5.46 -7.52 -9.08
C LYS A 693 -5.73 -7.31 -7.60
N GLN A 694 -6.94 -7.57 -7.12
CA GLN A 694 -7.24 -7.46 -5.69
C GLN A 694 -6.44 -8.49 -4.88
N ALA A 695 -6.19 -9.68 -5.42
CA ALA A 695 -5.31 -10.68 -4.81
C ALA A 695 -3.85 -10.15 -4.75
N MET A 696 -3.38 -9.52 -5.82
CA MET A 696 -2.06 -8.88 -5.89
C MET A 696 -1.96 -7.62 -5.01
N VAL A 697 -3.03 -6.82 -4.90
CA VAL A 697 -3.12 -5.61 -4.03
C VAL A 697 -3.17 -5.97 -2.55
N ARG A 698 -3.73 -7.11 -2.16
CA ARG A 698 -3.61 -7.62 -0.78
C ARG A 698 -2.16 -7.99 -0.45
N GLY A 699 -1.36 -8.39 -1.42
CA GLY A 699 0.08 -8.64 -1.28
C GLY A 699 0.92 -7.36 -1.38
N VAL A 700 0.61 -6.50 -2.33
CA VAL A 700 1.28 -5.20 -2.58
C VAL A 700 0.42 -4.31 -3.47
N LEU A 701 0.23 -3.11 -3.08
CA LEU A 701 -0.16 -1.90 -3.76
C LEU A 701 0.20 -1.85 -5.28
N ALA A 702 -0.56 -2.51 -6.16
CA ALA A 702 -0.25 -2.53 -7.59
C ALA A 702 -1.37 -1.95 -8.46
N GLY A 703 -0.97 -1.18 -9.44
CA GLY A 703 -1.77 -0.26 -10.19
C GLY A 703 -2.37 -0.67 -11.54
N GLY A 704 -3.29 0.15 -12.00
CA GLY A 704 -3.55 0.49 -13.41
C GLY A 704 -4.28 -0.50 -14.31
N GLY A 705 -5.64 -0.62 -14.22
CA GLY A 705 -6.45 -1.41 -15.15
C GLY A 705 -6.55 -0.85 -16.57
N GLU A 706 -6.78 0.44 -16.71
CA GLU A 706 -6.99 1.09 -18.02
C GLU A 706 -5.72 1.13 -18.89
N ALA A 707 -4.56 1.36 -18.27
CA ALA A 707 -3.30 1.39 -19.00
C ALA A 707 -2.91 0.02 -19.57
N LEU A 708 -3.20 -1.07 -18.85
CA LEU A 708 -2.90 -2.43 -19.30
C LEU A 708 -3.71 -2.83 -20.55
N LEU A 709 -4.98 -2.45 -20.61
CA LEU A 709 -5.85 -2.79 -21.74
C LEU A 709 -5.45 -2.10 -23.04
N THR A 710 -4.99 -0.85 -22.94
CA THR A 710 -4.56 -0.07 -24.11
C THR A 710 -3.17 -0.46 -24.62
N GLU A 711 -2.39 -1.18 -23.82
CA GLU A 711 -1.04 -1.65 -24.13
C GLU A 711 -0.99 -3.14 -24.51
N MET A 712 -2.13 -3.84 -24.51
CA MET A 712 -2.25 -5.24 -24.93
C MET A 712 -1.96 -5.41 -26.42
N SER A 713 -1.40 -6.58 -26.80
CA SER A 713 -1.30 -6.97 -28.20
C SER A 713 -2.69 -7.13 -28.84
N ASP A 714 -2.78 -7.10 -30.16
CA ASP A 714 -4.10 -7.25 -30.84
C ASP A 714 -4.72 -8.61 -30.54
N GLU A 715 -3.93 -9.69 -30.50
CA GLU A 715 -4.42 -11.02 -30.13
C GLU A 715 -4.98 -11.06 -28.70
N ALA A 716 -4.24 -10.46 -27.75
CA ALA A 716 -4.69 -10.42 -26.35
C ALA A 716 -5.95 -9.56 -26.19
N LEU A 717 -6.04 -8.44 -26.92
CA LEU A 717 -7.24 -7.59 -26.92
C LEU A 717 -8.43 -8.29 -27.54
N MET A 718 -8.25 -8.92 -28.71
CA MET A 718 -9.32 -9.69 -29.38
C MET A 718 -9.77 -10.85 -28.50
N ALA A 719 -8.84 -11.57 -27.87
CA ALA A 719 -9.18 -12.59 -26.90
C ALA A 719 -9.98 -12.03 -25.70
N MET A 720 -9.74 -10.78 -25.31
CA MET A 720 -10.46 -10.13 -24.20
C MET A 720 -11.86 -9.70 -24.58
N VAL A 721 -12.12 -9.29 -25.80
CA VAL A 721 -13.45 -8.82 -26.25
C VAL A 721 -14.27 -9.90 -26.94
N ALA A 722 -13.69 -11.03 -27.34
CA ALA A 722 -14.38 -12.12 -28.03
C ALA A 722 -15.65 -12.53 -27.29
N LEU A 723 -16.71 -12.85 -28.00
CA LEU A 723 -17.96 -13.34 -27.44
C LEU A 723 -17.91 -14.88 -27.31
N ASP A 724 -18.13 -15.38 -26.10
CA ASP A 724 -18.42 -16.81 -25.90
C ASP A 724 -19.94 -17.02 -25.94
N LEU A 725 -20.45 -17.26 -27.11
CA LEU A 725 -21.90 -17.43 -27.36
C LEU A 725 -22.54 -18.51 -26.48
N ARG A 726 -21.81 -19.63 -26.21
CA ARG A 726 -22.36 -20.69 -25.37
C ARG A 726 -22.61 -20.22 -23.96
N ARG A 727 -21.63 -19.52 -23.40
CA ARG A 727 -21.72 -18.96 -22.03
C ARG A 727 -22.61 -17.73 -21.94
N ALA A 728 -22.68 -16.95 -23.00
CA ALA A 728 -23.46 -15.72 -23.04
C ALA A 728 -24.99 -15.96 -23.14
N THR A 729 -25.43 -17.09 -23.72
CA THR A 729 -26.83 -17.39 -23.98
C THR A 729 -27.37 -18.66 -23.28
N ALA A 730 -26.50 -19.48 -22.66
CA ALA A 730 -26.93 -20.68 -21.94
C ALA A 730 -27.25 -20.35 -20.46
N GLU A 731 -28.41 -20.82 -20.01
CA GLU A 731 -28.71 -20.91 -18.57
C GLU A 731 -27.74 -21.92 -17.90
N ALA A 732 -27.32 -21.61 -16.68
CA ALA A 732 -26.35 -22.41 -15.92
C ALA A 732 -27.00 -23.62 -15.28
#